data_a78dcf064b4bd89a5b3debe1149e6095
#
_entry.id   a78dcf064b4bd89a5b3debe1149e6095
#
_cell.length_a   1.000
_cell.length_b   1.000
_cell.length_c   1.000
_cell.angle_alpha   90.00
_cell.angle_beta   90.00
_cell.angle_gamma   90.00
#
_symmetry.space_group_name_H-M   'P 1'
#
loop_
_entity.id
_entity.type
_entity.pdbx_description
1 polymer ?
#
loop_
_entity_poly.entity_id
_entity_poly.type
_entity_poly.pdbx_seq_one_letter_code
_entity_poly.pdbx_strand_id
1 'polypeptide(L)'
;MHKKATPVVKDLVLLGGGHAHLAVLRHFAMHPIDGLRLTVIARDVHTPYSGMLPGYIAGHYSYDECHIDLAPLCRYANARLYHSAVTGMDLDEKLIHVQDRPPINYDLCSINTGSTPSVQNVAGVLEHALIVKPIDLFLIQWDALLERIVTHQGVFDIAVIGGGAGGVELVLAVHHRITRVIKQKKLNQVKLECSLITRDPSILINHNEGVRKYFIKELNAKNIRIYTHHEVTAVNERTVSSDNHADIAADAVIYVTHASAPEWPSHAGICVDDAGFIRVNQQLQSISHPDIFAAGDIASLPEKKPKSGVYAVRQGKILANNLRLAATKKKLQSYKAQNNALSLIGAGNKKVVASYGQWSARGYWLWRVKKFIDQRFVQKYNQLPVIKDTQLTIDQDLIDNETLTDLSTLTMRCGGCGAKVGSTVLTRVMQKLPNTQREDVLVGRDSADDSALIVIPTGKALVQSVDYFRAFIDDPYLFGAIAANHALGDVFAMGAEAQSALAIATVPYGREKIIEQTLYELLLGANKTLEPTGAALIGGHSAEGAELAFGLTVNGLVSPDKALHKYGLQIGDALILTKPLGTGTLFAADMRYRAKGRWIDNALQTMLQSNQQAVPLLHRYRVRACTDVTGFGLLGHLVEMAKASQINAEITLDALPILSGARDTVAQGILSSLQPQNLRLKKAICNNDEAVKRPDYPLLFDPQTAGGLLFGVSQIQASGCIAELHDLGYQHAAVIGAVTAPNETETPVKIL
;
A
#
# COMPACT_ATOMS: atom_id res chain seq x y z
N MET A 1 7.95 -25.64 2.22
CA MET A 1 6.51 -25.23 2.08
C MET A 1 6.47 -23.71 2.01
N HIS A 2 6.31 -23.14 0.84
CA HIS A 2 6.09 -21.70 0.69
C HIS A 2 4.80 -21.35 1.45
N LYS A 3 4.89 -20.45 2.45
CA LYS A 3 3.68 -19.84 3.01
C LYS A 3 2.99 -19.12 1.85
N LYS A 4 1.97 -19.74 1.28
CA LYS A 4 1.11 -19.08 0.28
C LYS A 4 0.62 -17.79 0.93
N ALA A 5 0.94 -16.64 0.34
CA ALA A 5 0.36 -15.39 0.75
C ALA A 5 -1.17 -15.54 0.67
N THR A 6 -1.85 -15.40 1.80
CA THR A 6 -3.31 -15.52 1.83
C THR A 6 -3.91 -14.40 0.99
N PRO A 7 -4.75 -14.69 -0.01
CA PRO A 7 -5.36 -13.65 -0.83
C PRO A 7 -6.16 -12.68 0.03
N VAL A 8 -6.04 -11.38 -0.25
CA VAL A 8 -6.89 -10.37 0.38
C VAL A 8 -8.30 -10.47 -0.21
N VAL A 9 -9.30 -10.61 0.66
CA VAL A 9 -10.71 -10.75 0.26
C VAL A 9 -11.60 -9.64 0.84
N LYS A 10 -11.10 -8.88 1.84
CA LYS A 10 -11.81 -7.73 2.43
C LYS A 10 -10.84 -6.64 2.87
N ASP A 11 -11.30 -5.40 2.76
CA ASP A 11 -10.64 -4.20 3.23
C ASP A 11 -11.33 -3.60 4.46
N LEU A 12 -10.60 -3.49 5.58
CA LEU A 12 -10.99 -2.72 6.75
C LEU A 12 -10.15 -1.43 6.80
N VAL A 13 -10.81 -0.29 6.69
CA VAL A 13 -10.13 1.01 6.71
C VAL A 13 -10.46 1.77 7.99
N LEU A 14 -9.43 2.23 8.70
CA LEU A 14 -9.49 3.02 9.91
C LEU A 14 -9.18 4.48 9.58
N LEU A 15 -10.14 5.38 9.74
CA LEU A 15 -9.98 6.82 9.53
C LEU A 15 -9.61 7.51 10.84
N GLY A 16 -8.38 8.02 10.90
CA GLY A 16 -7.79 8.68 12.06
C GLY A 16 -7.05 7.74 13.01
N GLY A 17 -5.97 8.26 13.62
CA GLY A 17 -5.15 7.57 14.62
C GLY A 17 -5.67 7.71 16.06
N GLY A 18 -6.95 8.01 16.29
CA GLY A 18 -7.49 8.27 17.61
C GLY A 18 -7.38 7.09 18.60
N HIS A 19 -7.56 7.37 19.88
CA HIS A 19 -7.32 6.43 20.98
C HIS A 19 -8.09 5.10 20.87
N ALA A 20 -9.27 5.08 20.23
CA ALA A 20 -10.02 3.85 20.02
C ALA A 20 -9.34 2.96 18.97
N HIS A 21 -8.76 3.56 17.90
CA HIS A 21 -8.06 2.82 16.85
C HIS A 21 -6.73 2.22 17.31
N LEU A 22 -6.06 2.81 18.31
CA LEU A 22 -4.88 2.18 18.93
C LEU A 22 -5.20 0.80 19.50
N ALA A 23 -6.37 0.68 20.16
CA ALA A 23 -6.82 -0.60 20.70
C ALA A 23 -7.21 -1.58 19.58
N VAL A 24 -7.79 -1.09 18.47
CA VAL A 24 -8.09 -1.89 17.27
C VAL A 24 -6.79 -2.45 16.68
N LEU A 25 -5.81 -1.60 16.40
CA LEU A 25 -4.52 -2.03 15.84
C LEU A 25 -3.86 -3.10 16.69
N ARG A 26 -3.74 -2.85 18.00
CA ARG A 26 -3.16 -3.84 18.92
C ARG A 26 -3.94 -5.15 18.96
N HIS A 27 -5.28 -5.10 18.91
CA HIS A 27 -6.12 -6.30 18.90
C HIS A 27 -5.91 -7.13 17.64
N PHE A 28 -5.88 -6.49 16.45
CA PHE A 28 -5.66 -7.17 15.19
C PHE A 28 -4.22 -7.70 15.06
N ALA A 29 -3.23 -7.01 15.65
CA ALA A 29 -1.86 -7.51 15.74
C ALA A 29 -1.78 -8.84 16.51
N MET A 30 -2.49 -8.93 17.63
CA MET A 30 -2.51 -10.14 18.47
C MET A 30 -3.44 -11.25 17.93
N HIS A 31 -4.42 -10.88 17.14
CA HIS A 31 -5.46 -11.80 16.62
C HIS A 31 -5.73 -11.45 15.15
N PRO A 32 -4.78 -11.72 14.22
CA PRO A 32 -4.96 -11.44 12.80
C PRO A 32 -6.12 -12.26 12.21
N ILE A 33 -6.68 -11.76 11.11
CA ILE A 33 -7.68 -12.46 10.31
C ILE A 33 -7.10 -12.65 8.92
N ASP A 34 -6.93 -13.89 8.52
CA ASP A 34 -6.43 -14.23 7.19
C ASP A 34 -7.40 -13.74 6.11
N GLY A 35 -6.86 -13.10 5.08
CA GLY A 35 -7.64 -12.50 3.99
C GLY A 35 -8.22 -11.11 4.28
N LEU A 36 -8.06 -10.56 5.50
CA LEU A 36 -8.45 -9.19 5.82
C LEU A 36 -7.24 -8.25 5.71
N ARG A 37 -7.36 -7.21 4.88
CA ARG A 37 -6.36 -6.16 4.76
C ARG A 37 -6.75 -4.96 5.62
N LEU A 38 -5.87 -4.57 6.55
CA LEU A 38 -6.07 -3.43 7.42
C LEU A 38 -5.32 -2.21 6.87
N THR A 39 -6.01 -1.07 6.78
CA THR A 39 -5.42 0.20 6.35
C THR A 39 -5.78 1.30 7.35
N VAL A 40 -4.82 2.11 7.74
CA VAL A 40 -5.00 3.31 8.57
C VAL A 40 -4.76 4.53 7.70
N ILE A 41 -5.66 5.49 7.74
CA ILE A 41 -5.49 6.81 7.12
C ILE A 41 -5.46 7.83 8.23
N ALA A 42 -4.32 8.48 8.43
CA ALA A 42 -4.13 9.45 9.49
C ALA A 42 -3.39 10.69 8.97
N ARG A 43 -3.84 11.87 9.38
CA ARG A 43 -3.21 13.15 9.02
C ARG A 43 -1.82 13.30 9.65
N ASP A 44 -1.60 12.67 10.80
CA ASP A 44 -0.33 12.67 11.51
C ASP A 44 0.06 11.23 11.84
N VAL A 45 1.36 10.94 11.80
CA VAL A 45 1.94 9.64 12.18
C VAL A 45 2.04 9.46 13.69
N HIS A 46 1.88 10.54 14.45
CA HIS A 46 1.88 10.56 15.91
C HIS A 46 0.49 10.85 16.46
N THR A 47 0.06 10.11 17.47
CA THR A 47 -1.19 10.38 18.19
C THR A 47 -0.87 10.96 19.56
N PRO A 48 -1.16 12.25 19.82
CA PRO A 48 -0.97 12.85 21.12
C PRO A 48 -1.95 12.29 22.15
N TYR A 49 -1.46 11.97 23.34
CA TYR A 49 -2.34 11.62 24.46
C TYR A 49 -2.80 12.91 25.15
N SER A 50 -4.03 13.33 24.87
CA SER A 50 -4.61 14.60 25.33
C SER A 50 -4.55 14.80 26.84
N GLY A 51 -4.62 13.72 27.63
CA GLY A 51 -4.48 13.76 29.10
C GLY A 51 -3.10 14.21 29.58
N MET A 52 -2.05 14.13 28.74
CA MET A 52 -0.69 14.55 29.07
C MET A 52 -0.34 15.94 28.51
N LEU A 53 -1.14 16.50 27.62
CA LEU A 53 -0.87 17.79 26.99
C LEU A 53 -0.58 18.93 27.99
N PRO A 54 -1.40 19.16 29.04
CA PRO A 54 -1.07 20.20 30.01
C PRO A 54 0.27 19.98 30.72
N GLY A 55 0.61 18.72 30.97
CA GLY A 55 1.91 18.34 31.55
C GLY A 55 3.10 18.57 30.61
N TYR A 56 2.91 18.36 29.30
CA TYR A 56 3.89 18.71 28.27
C TYR A 56 4.10 20.23 28.20
N ILE A 57 3.02 21.00 28.12
CA ILE A 57 3.07 22.47 28.13
C ILE A 57 3.79 23.00 29.37
N ALA A 58 3.52 22.41 30.55
CA ALA A 58 4.22 22.75 31.79
C ALA A 58 5.71 22.33 31.80
N GLY A 59 6.18 21.56 30.83
CA GLY A 59 7.55 21.05 30.75
C GLY A 59 7.83 19.89 31.71
N HIS A 60 6.82 19.08 32.02
CA HIS A 60 6.95 17.90 32.88
C HIS A 60 7.15 16.61 32.09
N TYR A 61 6.83 16.61 30.81
CA TYR A 61 6.98 15.50 29.86
C TYR A 61 7.72 15.97 28.62
N SER A 62 8.41 15.04 27.97
CA SER A 62 8.95 15.23 26.62
C SER A 62 7.87 14.96 25.56
N TYR A 63 8.17 15.30 24.30
CA TYR A 63 7.30 15.00 23.17
C TYR A 63 7.00 13.50 23.06
N ASP A 64 8.04 12.67 23.09
CA ASP A 64 7.93 11.21 22.95
C ASP A 64 7.18 10.56 24.11
N GLU A 65 7.26 11.12 25.34
CA GLU A 65 6.49 10.63 26.48
C GLU A 65 4.98 10.84 26.32
N CYS A 66 4.56 11.82 25.50
CA CYS A 66 3.16 12.20 25.31
C CYS A 66 2.54 11.70 24.01
N HIS A 67 3.34 11.17 23.08
CA HIS A 67 2.89 10.76 21.76
C HIS A 67 3.03 9.26 21.56
N ILE A 68 2.06 8.70 20.85
CA ILE A 68 2.07 7.30 20.40
C ILE A 68 2.39 7.31 18.93
N ASP A 69 3.45 6.61 18.53
CA ASP A 69 3.86 6.45 17.15
C ASP A 69 2.99 5.37 16.46
N LEU A 70 2.27 5.78 15.42
CA LEU A 70 1.39 4.90 14.65
C LEU A 70 2.16 3.97 13.71
N ALA A 71 3.33 4.38 13.23
CA ALA A 71 4.05 3.62 12.23
C ALA A 71 4.53 2.24 12.75
N PRO A 72 5.21 2.15 13.93
CA PRO A 72 5.54 0.84 14.51
C PRO A 72 4.31 0.02 14.86
N LEU A 73 3.25 0.66 15.38
CA LEU A 73 2.01 -0.03 15.75
C LEU A 73 1.28 -0.60 14.52
N CYS A 74 1.25 0.14 13.41
CA CYS A 74 0.70 -0.34 12.14
C CYS A 74 1.53 -1.51 11.59
N ARG A 75 2.86 -1.43 11.62
CA ARG A 75 3.73 -2.57 11.23
C ARG A 75 3.46 -3.80 12.08
N TYR A 76 3.34 -3.63 13.40
CA TYR A 76 3.02 -4.71 14.31
C TYR A 76 1.67 -5.36 14.01
N ALA A 77 0.69 -4.57 13.57
CA ALA A 77 -0.64 -5.03 13.15
C ALA A 77 -0.71 -5.54 11.70
N ASN A 78 0.41 -5.53 10.96
CA ASN A 78 0.44 -5.77 9.51
C ASN A 78 -0.56 -4.88 8.75
N ALA A 79 -0.70 -3.64 9.19
CA ALA A 79 -1.58 -2.63 8.63
C ALA A 79 -0.82 -1.65 7.75
N ARG A 80 -1.44 -1.22 6.64
CA ARG A 80 -0.91 -0.13 5.83
C ARG A 80 -1.20 1.20 6.53
N LEU A 81 -0.22 2.09 6.58
CA LEU A 81 -0.38 3.46 7.08
C LEU A 81 -0.30 4.46 5.93
N TYR A 82 -1.38 5.20 5.72
CA TYR A 82 -1.42 6.30 4.77
C TYR A 82 -1.40 7.63 5.54
N HIS A 83 -0.27 8.34 5.44
CA HIS A 83 -0.09 9.64 6.03
C HIS A 83 -0.75 10.69 5.13
N SER A 84 -2.05 10.94 5.35
CA SER A 84 -2.83 11.91 4.60
C SER A 84 -4.15 12.23 5.32
N ALA A 85 -4.82 13.30 4.89
CA ALA A 85 -6.11 13.74 5.42
C ALA A 85 -7.28 13.14 4.63
N VAL A 86 -8.32 12.71 5.33
CA VAL A 86 -9.59 12.34 4.71
C VAL A 86 -10.36 13.60 4.38
N THR A 87 -10.82 13.73 3.13
CA THR A 87 -11.56 14.88 2.62
C THR A 87 -13.06 14.59 2.41
N GLY A 88 -13.44 13.31 2.27
CA GLY A 88 -14.83 12.90 2.09
C GLY A 88 -14.99 11.42 1.89
N MET A 89 -16.20 10.97 1.62
CA MET A 89 -16.55 9.59 1.28
C MET A 89 -17.65 9.57 0.22
N ASP A 90 -17.59 8.58 -0.66
CA ASP A 90 -18.71 8.14 -1.49
C ASP A 90 -19.24 6.84 -0.88
N LEU A 91 -20.47 6.88 -0.38
CA LEU A 91 -21.07 5.76 0.36
C LEU A 91 -21.66 4.69 -0.56
N ASP A 92 -22.08 5.07 -1.76
CA ASP A 92 -22.67 4.17 -2.76
C ASP A 92 -21.57 3.32 -3.42
N GLU A 93 -20.48 3.98 -3.85
CA GLU A 93 -19.33 3.32 -4.45
C GLU A 93 -18.32 2.79 -3.42
N LYS A 94 -18.54 3.04 -2.12
CA LYS A 94 -17.65 2.67 -1.00
C LYS A 94 -16.23 3.17 -1.17
N LEU A 95 -16.09 4.44 -1.50
CA LEU A 95 -14.81 5.11 -1.70
C LEU A 95 -14.55 6.13 -0.58
N ILE A 96 -13.30 6.21 -0.14
CA ILE A 96 -12.80 7.23 0.77
C ILE A 96 -11.92 8.18 -0.02
N HIS A 97 -12.30 9.46 -0.05
CA HIS A 97 -11.51 10.52 -0.66
C HIS A 97 -10.43 10.99 0.29
N VAL A 98 -9.22 11.05 -0.21
CA VAL A 98 -8.01 11.35 0.56
C VAL A 98 -7.21 12.41 -0.17
N GLN A 99 -6.69 13.37 0.57
CA GLN A 99 -5.92 14.47 0.01
C GLN A 99 -4.71 13.96 -0.79
N ASP A 100 -4.52 14.49 -2.00
CA ASP A 100 -3.38 14.21 -2.90
C ASP A 100 -3.17 12.72 -3.23
N ARG A 101 -4.24 11.93 -3.21
CA ARG A 101 -4.22 10.50 -3.51
C ARG A 101 -5.47 10.03 -4.25
N PRO A 102 -5.39 8.92 -5.03
CA PRO A 102 -6.58 8.25 -5.53
C PRO A 102 -7.51 7.80 -4.40
N PRO A 103 -8.83 7.75 -4.64
CA PRO A 103 -9.80 7.22 -3.70
C PRO A 103 -9.48 5.78 -3.27
N ILE A 104 -9.86 5.43 -2.04
CA ILE A 104 -9.54 4.15 -1.42
C ILE A 104 -10.83 3.38 -1.17
N ASN A 105 -10.92 2.16 -1.69
CA ASN A 105 -12.04 1.26 -1.45
C ASN A 105 -12.04 0.71 -0.03
N TYR A 106 -13.25 0.42 0.50
CA TYR A 106 -13.44 -0.27 1.77
C TYR A 106 -14.62 -1.26 1.72
N ASP A 107 -14.52 -2.35 2.46
CA ASP A 107 -15.65 -3.23 2.79
C ASP A 107 -16.23 -2.89 4.17
N LEU A 108 -15.35 -2.49 5.09
CA LEU A 108 -15.67 -1.98 6.42
C LEU A 108 -14.85 -0.73 6.70
N CYS A 109 -15.48 0.26 7.29
CA CYS A 109 -14.84 1.51 7.68
C CYS A 109 -15.05 1.80 9.17
N SER A 110 -14.03 2.34 9.83
CA SER A 110 -14.15 2.83 11.20
C SER A 110 -13.58 4.24 11.31
N ILE A 111 -14.34 5.15 11.93
CA ILE A 111 -14.02 6.58 12.00
C ILE A 111 -13.67 6.96 13.44
N ASN A 112 -12.43 7.41 13.65
CA ASN A 112 -11.94 7.93 14.93
C ASN A 112 -11.00 9.13 14.73
N THR A 113 -11.49 10.11 13.95
CA THR A 113 -10.77 11.33 13.60
C THR A 113 -10.78 12.39 14.71
N GLY A 114 -11.52 12.13 15.80
CA GLY A 114 -11.68 13.08 16.89
C GLY A 114 -12.69 14.18 16.60
N SER A 115 -12.50 15.33 17.22
CA SER A 115 -13.32 16.53 17.07
C SER A 115 -12.46 17.72 16.69
N THR A 116 -13.08 18.71 16.05
CA THR A 116 -12.50 20.02 15.74
C THR A 116 -12.95 21.06 16.79
N PRO A 117 -12.27 22.19 16.95
CA PRO A 117 -12.78 23.29 17.78
C PRO A 117 -13.98 23.96 17.13
N SER A 118 -14.91 24.41 17.96
CA SER A 118 -16.04 25.22 17.49
C SER A 118 -15.57 26.68 17.34
N VAL A 119 -15.26 27.09 16.12
CA VAL A 119 -14.76 28.44 15.81
C VAL A 119 -15.77 29.31 15.04
N GLN A 120 -16.91 28.73 14.63
CA GLN A 120 -17.84 29.34 13.69
C GLN A 120 -18.49 30.64 14.18
N ASN A 121 -18.54 30.88 15.50
CA ASN A 121 -19.28 32.02 16.07
C ASN A 121 -18.35 33.07 16.69
N VAL A 122 -17.06 33.01 16.50
CA VAL A 122 -16.08 33.96 17.07
C VAL A 122 -15.18 34.48 15.96
N ALA A 123 -15.34 35.76 15.63
CA ALA A 123 -14.54 36.37 14.57
C ALA A 123 -13.03 36.40 14.91
N GLY A 124 -12.18 36.19 13.91
CA GLY A 124 -10.72 36.32 14.05
C GLY A 124 -10.00 35.20 14.85
N VAL A 125 -10.73 34.15 15.33
CA VAL A 125 -10.08 33.06 16.10
C VAL A 125 -9.09 32.28 15.25
N LEU A 126 -9.38 32.01 13.98
CA LEU A 126 -8.49 31.26 13.09
C LEU A 126 -7.20 32.03 12.79
N GLU A 127 -7.25 33.34 12.81
CA GLU A 127 -6.16 34.25 12.44
C GLU A 127 -5.28 34.64 13.64
N HIS A 128 -5.90 34.79 14.82
CA HIS A 128 -5.26 35.43 15.97
C HIS A 128 -5.14 34.55 17.22
N ALA A 129 -5.75 33.34 17.23
CA ALA A 129 -5.69 32.47 18.40
C ALA A 129 -4.90 31.19 18.16
N LEU A 130 -4.21 30.71 19.19
CA LEU A 130 -3.65 29.36 19.25
C LEU A 130 -4.78 28.39 19.59
N ILE A 131 -5.20 27.61 18.63
CA ILE A 131 -6.31 26.67 18.78
C ILE A 131 -5.75 25.33 19.25
N VAL A 132 -6.21 24.82 20.40
CA VAL A 132 -5.63 23.62 21.03
C VAL A 132 -5.88 22.32 20.28
N LYS A 133 -6.87 22.28 19.43
CA LYS A 133 -7.12 21.14 18.52
C LYS A 133 -7.11 21.64 17.07
N PRO A 134 -6.37 20.99 16.18
CA PRO A 134 -5.53 19.80 16.34
C PRO A 134 -4.24 20.07 17.15
N ILE A 135 -3.88 19.10 17.99
CA ILE A 135 -2.80 19.28 18.97
C ILE A 135 -1.43 19.49 18.31
N ASP A 136 -1.17 18.83 17.19
CA ASP A 136 0.05 18.97 16.40
C ASP A 136 0.31 20.42 15.97
N LEU A 137 -0.68 21.09 15.40
CA LEU A 137 -0.58 22.50 15.01
C LEU A 137 -0.43 23.42 16.23
N PHE A 138 -1.15 23.13 17.31
CA PHE A 138 -1.02 23.87 18.55
C PHE A 138 0.41 23.82 19.12
N LEU A 139 1.07 22.67 19.07
CA LEU A 139 2.44 22.53 19.60
C LEU A 139 3.45 23.37 18.80
N ILE A 140 3.30 23.44 17.49
CA ILE A 140 4.13 24.33 16.64
C ILE A 140 3.95 25.80 17.03
N GLN A 141 2.67 26.22 17.18
CA GLN A 141 2.36 27.59 17.59
C GLN A 141 2.80 27.89 19.02
N TRP A 142 2.75 26.90 19.92
CA TRP A 142 3.22 27.01 21.29
C TRP A 142 4.75 27.27 21.37
N ASP A 143 5.53 26.56 20.59
CA ASP A 143 6.98 26.75 20.55
C ASP A 143 7.33 28.14 20.00
N ALA A 144 6.65 28.60 18.95
CA ALA A 144 6.78 29.95 18.43
C ALA A 144 6.37 31.02 19.46
N LEU A 145 5.33 30.78 20.27
CA LEU A 145 4.93 31.65 21.36
C LEU A 145 6.04 31.78 22.43
N LEU A 146 6.67 30.65 22.79
CA LEU A 146 7.79 30.70 23.75
C LEU A 146 8.98 31.51 23.23
N GLU A 147 9.29 31.47 21.95
CA GLU A 147 10.32 32.31 21.32
C GLU A 147 9.95 33.79 21.34
N ARG A 148 8.70 34.14 21.04
CA ARG A 148 8.19 35.53 21.13
C ARG A 148 8.36 36.11 22.54
N ILE A 149 8.08 35.32 23.58
CA ILE A 149 8.20 35.75 24.98
C ILE A 149 9.66 36.07 25.32
N VAL A 150 10.63 35.34 24.80
CA VAL A 150 12.06 35.54 25.08
C VAL A 150 12.56 36.92 24.59
N THR A 151 11.99 37.44 23.52
CA THR A 151 12.39 38.71 22.90
C THR A 151 11.51 39.88 23.33
N HIS A 152 10.42 39.63 24.07
CA HIS A 152 9.47 40.66 24.49
C HIS A 152 10.02 41.60 25.58
N GLN A 153 9.47 42.81 25.61
CA GLN A 153 9.72 43.81 26.66
C GLN A 153 8.41 44.35 27.20
N GLY A 154 8.29 44.45 28.53
CA GLY A 154 7.09 44.93 29.19
C GLY A 154 6.14 43.83 29.66
N VAL A 155 4.87 44.15 29.72
CA VAL A 155 3.80 43.19 30.08
C VAL A 155 3.47 42.32 28.88
N PHE A 156 3.40 41.01 29.08
CA PHE A 156 2.93 40.05 28.10
C PHE A 156 1.61 39.41 28.61
N ASP A 157 0.52 39.76 27.96
CA ASP A 157 -0.81 39.34 28.33
C ASP A 157 -1.21 38.07 27.59
N ILE A 158 -1.57 37.00 28.32
CA ILE A 158 -2.09 35.76 27.74
C ILE A 158 -3.51 35.47 28.20
N ALA A 159 -4.42 35.36 27.24
CA ALA A 159 -5.80 34.99 27.51
C ALA A 159 -6.06 33.51 27.12
N VAL A 160 -6.66 32.75 28.04
CA VAL A 160 -7.16 31.39 27.75
C VAL A 160 -8.67 31.45 27.75
N ILE A 161 -9.29 31.08 26.63
CA ILE A 161 -10.74 31.06 26.46
C ILE A 161 -11.26 29.64 26.65
N GLY A 162 -12.07 29.43 27.71
CA GLY A 162 -12.66 28.15 28.07
C GLY A 162 -12.54 27.79 29.54
N GLY A 163 -13.61 27.85 30.33
CA GLY A 163 -13.64 27.58 31.79
C GLY A 163 -13.74 26.12 32.19
N GLY A 164 -13.69 25.18 31.25
CA GLY A 164 -13.69 23.73 31.52
C GLY A 164 -12.36 23.23 32.06
N ALA A 165 -12.28 21.91 32.33
CA ALA A 165 -11.07 21.27 32.88
C ALA A 165 -9.82 21.52 32.00
N GLY A 166 -9.96 21.40 30.66
CA GLY A 166 -8.85 21.64 29.73
C GLY A 166 -8.30 23.07 29.80
N GLY A 167 -9.16 24.10 29.83
CA GLY A 167 -8.71 25.49 29.91
C GLY A 167 -8.10 25.85 31.25
N VAL A 168 -8.65 25.35 32.36
CA VAL A 168 -8.10 25.55 33.70
C VAL A 168 -6.72 24.87 33.84
N GLU A 169 -6.57 23.64 33.38
CA GLU A 169 -5.27 22.96 33.37
C GLU A 169 -4.25 23.70 32.50
N LEU A 170 -4.70 24.17 31.32
CA LEU A 170 -3.81 24.78 30.34
C LEU A 170 -3.32 26.16 30.82
N VAL A 171 -4.20 27.03 31.33
CA VAL A 171 -3.76 28.35 31.85
C VAL A 171 -2.76 28.19 32.98
N LEU A 172 -2.95 27.21 33.87
CA LEU A 172 -2.01 26.90 34.94
C LEU A 172 -0.68 26.32 34.45
N ALA A 173 -0.72 25.50 33.41
CA ALA A 173 0.45 24.92 32.76
C ALA A 173 1.28 26.01 32.03
N VAL A 174 0.60 26.84 31.26
CA VAL A 174 1.17 27.97 30.53
C VAL A 174 1.86 28.96 31.50
N HIS A 175 1.14 29.38 32.52
CA HIS A 175 1.69 30.26 33.57
C HIS A 175 2.92 29.62 34.21
N HIS A 176 2.89 28.35 34.59
CA HIS A 176 4.02 27.64 35.19
C HIS A 176 5.21 27.60 34.26
N ARG A 177 5.03 27.26 33.00
CA ARG A 177 6.09 27.11 31.98
C ARG A 177 6.78 28.45 31.70
N ILE A 178 5.99 29.49 31.44
CA ILE A 178 6.51 30.79 31.06
C ILE A 178 7.21 31.44 32.25
N THR A 179 6.64 31.41 33.46
CA THR A 179 7.29 31.89 34.68
C THR A 179 8.64 31.20 34.88
N ARG A 180 8.72 29.89 34.61
CA ARG A 180 9.98 29.16 34.70
C ARG A 180 10.97 29.59 33.62
N VAL A 181 10.56 29.84 32.39
CA VAL A 181 11.40 30.33 31.29
C VAL A 181 11.95 31.72 31.61
N ILE A 182 11.09 32.64 32.05
CA ILE A 182 11.48 33.99 32.48
C ILE A 182 12.57 33.92 33.56
N LYS A 183 12.36 33.09 34.58
CA LYS A 183 13.34 32.91 35.67
C LYS A 183 14.66 32.29 35.19
N GLN A 184 14.60 31.23 34.39
CA GLN A 184 15.78 30.50 33.91
C GLN A 184 16.64 31.35 32.96
N LYS A 185 16.01 32.13 32.08
CA LYS A 185 16.68 32.99 31.11
C LYS A 185 16.96 34.40 31.67
N LYS A 186 16.59 34.67 32.92
CA LYS A 186 16.79 35.98 33.61
C LYS A 186 16.16 37.16 32.84
N LEU A 187 14.94 36.95 32.29
CA LEU A 187 14.23 37.94 31.49
C LEU A 187 13.51 38.95 32.41
N ASN A 188 14.27 39.80 33.12
CA ASN A 188 13.75 40.76 34.10
C ASN A 188 12.85 41.83 33.46
N GLN A 189 12.95 42.03 32.15
CA GLN A 189 12.17 42.98 31.37
C GLN A 189 10.75 42.46 31.03
N VAL A 190 10.43 41.16 31.24
CA VAL A 190 9.13 40.56 30.90
C VAL A 190 8.32 40.38 32.17
N LYS A 191 7.11 40.93 32.19
CA LYS A 191 6.08 40.65 33.20
C LYS A 191 4.95 39.85 32.58
N LEU A 192 4.72 38.62 33.04
CA LEU A 192 3.62 37.80 32.58
C LEU A 192 2.30 38.12 33.30
N GLU A 193 1.25 38.38 32.54
CA GLU A 193 -0.11 38.44 33.04
C GLU A 193 -0.95 37.38 32.31
N CYS A 194 -1.80 36.66 33.07
CA CYS A 194 -2.66 35.61 32.51
C CYS A 194 -4.13 35.85 32.88
N SER A 195 -5.00 35.49 31.96
CA SER A 195 -6.46 35.53 32.16
C SER A 195 -7.13 34.25 31.69
N LEU A 196 -8.21 33.87 32.37
CA LEU A 196 -9.08 32.78 32.01
C LEU A 196 -10.49 33.33 31.77
N ILE A 197 -10.99 33.16 30.57
CA ILE A 197 -12.30 33.74 30.12
C ILE A 197 -13.29 32.62 29.92
N THR A 198 -14.50 32.77 30.46
CA THR A 198 -15.57 31.79 30.28
C THR A 198 -16.95 32.48 30.24
N ARG A 199 -17.86 31.99 29.41
CA ARG A 199 -19.24 32.38 29.35
C ARG A 199 -20.03 31.90 30.58
N ASP A 200 -19.57 30.85 31.21
CA ASP A 200 -20.26 30.22 32.33
C ASP A 200 -20.16 31.07 33.61
N PRO A 201 -21.10 30.91 34.57
CA PRO A 201 -21.09 31.65 35.84
C PRO A 201 -19.95 31.27 36.76
N SER A 202 -19.24 30.17 36.47
CA SER A 202 -18.08 29.72 37.23
C SER A 202 -17.20 28.83 36.36
N ILE A 203 -15.93 28.67 36.70
CA ILE A 203 -15.07 27.64 36.13
C ILE A 203 -15.47 26.25 36.60
N LEU A 204 -15.15 25.21 35.81
CA LEU A 204 -15.34 23.79 36.19
C LEU A 204 -16.79 23.45 36.62
N ILE A 205 -17.80 23.97 35.92
CA ILE A 205 -19.23 23.80 36.28
C ILE A 205 -19.64 22.33 36.38
N ASN A 206 -19.00 21.44 35.64
CA ASN A 206 -19.29 20.01 35.64
C ASN A 206 -18.57 19.21 36.78
N HIS A 207 -17.86 19.91 37.69
CA HIS A 207 -17.19 19.33 38.83
C HIS A 207 -17.81 19.78 40.16
N ASN A 208 -17.56 19.02 41.24
CA ASN A 208 -18.12 19.35 42.54
C ASN A 208 -17.51 20.65 43.10
N GLU A 209 -18.20 21.21 44.07
CA GLU A 209 -17.87 22.52 44.64
C GLU A 209 -16.48 22.59 45.27
N GLY A 210 -16.01 21.48 45.88
CA GLY A 210 -14.67 21.40 46.48
C GLY A 210 -13.57 21.55 45.44
N VAL A 211 -13.72 20.97 44.25
CA VAL A 211 -12.81 21.10 43.12
C VAL A 211 -12.82 22.54 42.62
N ARG A 212 -14.00 23.17 42.41
CA ARG A 212 -14.12 24.53 41.96
C ARG A 212 -13.44 25.52 42.91
N LYS A 213 -13.78 25.46 44.20
CA LYS A 213 -13.15 26.32 45.22
C LYS A 213 -11.64 26.19 45.26
N TYR A 214 -11.13 24.98 45.11
CA TYR A 214 -9.67 24.79 45.09
C TYR A 214 -9.00 25.49 43.91
N PHE A 215 -9.53 25.31 42.69
CA PHE A 215 -8.92 25.89 41.49
C PHE A 215 -9.08 27.42 41.44
N ILE A 216 -10.19 27.99 41.92
CA ILE A 216 -10.32 29.44 42.07
C ILE A 216 -9.25 29.98 43.01
N LYS A 217 -8.98 29.31 44.14
CA LYS A 217 -7.91 29.69 45.09
C LYS A 217 -6.53 29.57 44.43
N GLU A 218 -6.24 28.52 43.67
CA GLU A 218 -4.94 28.34 43.00
C GLU A 218 -4.71 29.38 41.89
N LEU A 219 -5.75 29.75 41.13
CA LEU A 219 -5.68 30.79 40.09
C LEU A 219 -5.42 32.16 40.70
N ASN A 220 -6.19 32.51 41.75
CA ASN A 220 -5.99 33.80 42.47
C ASN A 220 -4.62 33.89 43.11
N ALA A 221 -4.09 32.81 43.70
CA ALA A 221 -2.78 32.76 44.28
C ALA A 221 -1.60 32.98 43.29
N LYS A 222 -1.89 32.83 42.00
CA LYS A 222 -0.97 33.07 40.89
C LYS A 222 -1.26 34.35 40.13
N ASN A 223 -2.15 35.20 40.66
CA ASN A 223 -2.65 36.41 40.01
C ASN A 223 -3.22 36.20 38.60
N ILE A 224 -3.81 35.05 38.34
CA ILE A 224 -4.52 34.76 37.09
C ILE A 224 -5.93 35.31 37.21
N ARG A 225 -6.29 36.27 36.34
CA ARG A 225 -7.60 36.94 36.35
C ARG A 225 -8.64 35.96 35.79
N ILE A 226 -9.82 35.86 36.42
CA ILE A 226 -10.92 35.02 35.99
C ILE A 226 -12.09 35.92 35.55
N TYR A 227 -12.46 35.83 34.28
CA TYR A 227 -13.60 36.54 33.70
C TYR A 227 -14.75 35.53 33.47
N THR A 228 -15.78 35.57 34.30
CA THR A 228 -17.01 34.77 34.17
C THR A 228 -18.11 35.56 33.48
N HIS A 229 -19.12 34.91 32.91
CA HIS A 229 -20.18 35.53 32.13
C HIS A 229 -19.68 36.34 30.90
N HIS A 230 -18.49 36.01 30.38
CA HIS A 230 -17.94 36.63 29.18
C HIS A 230 -18.07 35.71 28.00
N GLU A 231 -19.06 35.92 27.16
CA GLU A 231 -19.22 35.24 25.88
C GLU A 231 -18.38 35.98 24.85
N VAL A 232 -17.27 35.33 24.43
CA VAL A 232 -16.33 35.92 23.48
C VAL A 232 -16.94 35.93 22.09
N THR A 233 -16.92 37.10 21.44
CA THR A 233 -17.46 37.31 20.09
C THR A 233 -16.41 37.57 19.05
N ALA A 234 -15.23 38.09 19.43
CA ALA A 234 -14.11 38.29 18.53
C ALA A 234 -12.77 38.16 19.23
N VAL A 235 -11.77 37.74 18.48
CA VAL A 235 -10.37 37.74 18.85
C VAL A 235 -9.61 38.57 17.82
N ASN A 236 -8.95 39.61 18.27
CA ASN A 236 -8.10 40.49 17.46
C ASN A 236 -6.61 40.28 17.81
N GLU A 237 -5.74 40.96 17.11
CA GLU A 237 -4.29 40.83 17.30
C GLU A 237 -3.82 41.05 18.75
N ARG A 238 -4.50 41.96 19.51
CA ARG A 238 -4.13 42.36 20.88
C ARG A 238 -5.28 42.39 21.86
N THR A 239 -6.49 41.98 21.45
CA THR A 239 -7.65 42.07 22.33
C THR A 239 -8.61 40.89 22.11
N VAL A 240 -9.31 40.57 23.19
CA VAL A 240 -10.48 39.63 23.16
C VAL A 240 -11.71 40.44 23.49
N SER A 241 -12.67 40.47 22.58
CA SER A 241 -13.95 41.15 22.73
C SER A 241 -15.07 40.19 23.16
N SER A 242 -15.94 40.62 24.04
CA SER A 242 -17.09 39.86 24.49
C SER A 242 -18.34 40.76 24.60
N ASP A 243 -19.51 40.16 24.49
CA ASP A 243 -20.77 40.89 24.56
C ASP A 243 -20.91 41.66 25.88
N ASN A 244 -21.27 42.96 25.77
CA ASN A 244 -21.56 43.86 26.89
C ASN A 244 -20.42 44.06 27.92
N HIS A 245 -19.20 43.76 27.56
CA HIS A 245 -18.00 43.94 28.42
C HIS A 245 -16.89 44.70 27.71
N ALA A 246 -16.00 45.30 28.47
CA ALA A 246 -14.80 45.96 27.92
C ALA A 246 -13.85 44.93 27.34
N ASP A 247 -13.12 45.30 26.29
CA ASP A 247 -12.10 44.47 25.66
C ASP A 247 -11.02 44.06 26.66
N ILE A 248 -10.61 42.80 26.59
CA ILE A 248 -9.51 42.24 27.41
C ILE A 248 -8.25 42.24 26.59
N ALA A 249 -7.18 42.87 27.09
CA ALA A 249 -5.89 42.89 26.46
C ALA A 249 -5.30 41.45 26.40
N ALA A 250 -4.72 41.07 25.26
CA ALA A 250 -4.09 39.77 25.06
C ALA A 250 -3.07 39.83 23.90
N ASP A 251 -1.79 39.68 24.21
CA ASP A 251 -0.73 39.49 23.19
C ASP A 251 -0.74 38.08 22.58
N ALA A 252 -1.35 37.13 23.29
CA ALA A 252 -1.60 35.78 22.79
C ALA A 252 -2.91 35.23 23.37
N VAL A 253 -3.69 34.61 22.52
CA VAL A 253 -4.95 33.97 22.88
C VAL A 253 -4.87 32.47 22.66
N ILE A 254 -5.20 31.68 23.68
CA ILE A 254 -5.29 30.22 23.59
C ILE A 254 -6.78 29.81 23.66
N TYR A 255 -7.27 29.17 22.60
CA TYR A 255 -8.67 28.85 22.44
C TYR A 255 -8.95 27.38 22.77
N VAL A 256 -9.70 27.15 23.85
CA VAL A 256 -9.98 25.82 24.43
C VAL A 256 -11.50 25.66 24.65
N THR A 257 -12.26 25.69 23.60
CA THR A 257 -13.71 25.61 23.71
C THR A 257 -14.27 24.24 23.35
N HIS A 258 -15.61 24.14 23.30
CA HIS A 258 -16.33 22.89 23.05
C HIS A 258 -15.90 22.21 21.74
N ALA A 259 -15.96 20.89 21.75
CA ALA A 259 -15.74 20.07 20.57
C ALA A 259 -16.85 20.29 19.52
N SER A 260 -16.45 20.54 18.29
CA SER A 260 -17.32 20.52 17.09
C SER A 260 -16.99 19.29 16.25
N ALA A 261 -17.92 18.83 15.45
CA ALA A 261 -17.68 17.79 14.48
C ALA A 261 -17.06 18.37 13.19
N PRO A 262 -16.21 17.63 12.46
CA PRO A 262 -15.86 17.99 11.10
C PRO A 262 -17.08 17.88 10.18
N GLU A 263 -17.14 18.67 9.13
CA GLU A 263 -18.32 18.75 8.24
C GLU A 263 -18.43 17.58 7.26
N TRP A 264 -17.30 16.98 6.87
CA TRP A 264 -17.26 15.97 5.83
C TRP A 264 -18.17 14.73 6.06
N PRO A 265 -18.42 14.23 7.31
CA PRO A 265 -19.34 13.10 7.48
C PRO A 265 -20.78 13.42 7.10
N SER A 266 -21.22 14.63 7.41
CA SER A 266 -22.54 15.14 7.02
C SER A 266 -22.65 15.32 5.50
N HIS A 267 -21.62 15.91 4.89
CA HIS A 267 -21.56 16.10 3.43
C HIS A 267 -21.51 14.76 2.67
N ALA A 268 -20.92 13.73 3.27
CA ALA A 268 -20.92 12.38 2.72
C ALA A 268 -22.26 11.64 2.87
N GLY A 269 -23.25 12.20 3.62
CA GLY A 269 -24.54 11.56 3.84
C GLY A 269 -24.59 10.58 5.02
N ILE A 270 -23.56 10.54 5.87
CA ILE A 270 -23.59 9.77 7.12
C ILE A 270 -24.53 10.46 8.11
N CYS A 271 -25.42 9.70 8.75
CA CYS A 271 -26.34 10.25 9.73
C CYS A 271 -25.60 10.85 10.93
N VAL A 272 -25.80 12.15 11.17
CA VAL A 272 -25.20 12.91 12.27
C VAL A 272 -26.29 13.46 13.23
N ASP A 273 -25.87 13.88 14.42
CA ASP A 273 -26.71 14.63 15.33
C ASP A 273 -26.71 16.14 15.01
N ASP A 274 -27.49 16.95 15.75
CA ASP A 274 -27.63 18.39 15.53
C ASP A 274 -26.30 19.17 15.66
N ALA A 275 -25.30 18.57 16.31
CA ALA A 275 -23.95 19.10 16.44
C ALA A 275 -22.96 18.54 15.41
N GLY A 276 -23.43 17.74 14.43
CA GLY A 276 -22.65 17.17 13.36
C GLY A 276 -21.90 15.88 13.70
N PHE A 277 -22.05 15.31 14.89
CA PHE A 277 -21.39 14.06 15.28
C PHE A 277 -22.10 12.83 14.74
N ILE A 278 -21.33 11.82 14.30
CA ILE A 278 -21.88 10.59 13.70
C ILE A 278 -22.75 9.84 14.72
N ARG A 279 -24.01 9.64 14.40
CA ARG A 279 -24.94 8.87 15.24
C ARG A 279 -24.62 7.38 15.13
N VAL A 280 -24.33 6.75 16.27
CA VAL A 280 -24.04 5.32 16.35
C VAL A 280 -25.04 4.61 17.27
N ASN A 281 -25.23 3.32 17.00
CA ASN A 281 -25.97 2.44 17.90
C ASN A 281 -25.11 1.98 19.09
N GLN A 282 -25.66 1.11 19.94
CA GLN A 282 -24.92 0.55 21.07
C GLN A 282 -23.72 -0.31 20.65
N GLN A 283 -23.64 -0.77 19.42
CA GLN A 283 -22.56 -1.55 18.85
C GLN A 283 -21.44 -0.67 18.26
N LEU A 284 -21.51 0.65 18.40
CA LEU A 284 -20.64 1.65 17.79
C LEU A 284 -20.70 1.66 16.25
N GLN A 285 -21.76 1.15 15.68
CA GLN A 285 -22.04 1.09 14.25
C GLN A 285 -22.92 2.28 13.87
N SER A 286 -22.67 2.91 12.73
CA SER A 286 -23.52 3.99 12.20
C SER A 286 -24.96 3.51 12.06
N ILE A 287 -25.92 4.38 12.41
CA ILE A 287 -27.34 4.05 12.27
C ILE A 287 -27.83 4.10 10.82
N SER A 288 -27.10 4.76 9.92
CA SER A 288 -27.45 4.86 8.51
C SER A 288 -26.71 3.82 7.63
N HIS A 289 -25.47 3.43 7.99
CA HIS A 289 -24.62 2.55 7.18
C HIS A 289 -23.98 1.46 8.05
N PRO A 290 -24.41 0.20 7.91
CA PRO A 290 -23.99 -0.91 8.79
C PRO A 290 -22.52 -1.33 8.61
N ASP A 291 -21.86 -0.93 7.54
CA ASP A 291 -20.44 -1.16 7.27
C ASP A 291 -19.54 -0.04 7.81
N ILE A 292 -20.13 1.01 8.40
CA ILE A 292 -19.41 2.13 9.00
C ILE A 292 -19.54 2.09 10.53
N PHE A 293 -18.42 2.20 11.22
CA PHE A 293 -18.33 2.32 12.68
C PHE A 293 -17.73 3.68 13.05
N ALA A 294 -18.10 4.21 14.22
CA ALA A 294 -17.46 5.41 14.75
C ALA A 294 -17.26 5.32 16.25
N ALA A 295 -16.13 5.89 16.74
CA ALA A 295 -15.80 5.90 18.16
C ALA A 295 -15.02 7.17 18.55
N GLY A 296 -14.93 7.43 19.85
CA GLY A 296 -14.29 8.63 20.39
C GLY A 296 -15.13 9.89 20.21
N ASP A 297 -14.48 11.05 20.13
CA ASP A 297 -15.17 12.35 20.12
C ASP A 297 -16.07 12.54 18.89
N ILE A 298 -15.79 11.90 17.76
CA ILE A 298 -16.60 11.99 16.52
C ILE A 298 -17.95 11.27 16.64
N ALA A 299 -18.08 10.30 17.55
CA ALA A 299 -19.28 9.49 17.67
C ALA A 299 -20.29 10.09 18.65
N SER A 300 -21.57 10.11 18.27
CA SER A 300 -22.72 10.43 19.13
C SER A 300 -23.42 9.15 19.55
N LEU A 301 -23.29 8.80 20.84
CA LEU A 301 -23.91 7.63 21.44
C LEU A 301 -25.40 7.84 21.72
N PRO A 302 -26.24 6.78 21.80
CA PRO A 302 -27.67 6.91 22.19
C PRO A 302 -27.85 7.60 23.52
N GLU A 303 -26.98 7.37 24.49
CA GLU A 303 -26.90 8.12 25.74
C GLU A 303 -25.84 9.21 25.63
N LYS A 304 -26.22 10.48 25.78
CA LYS A 304 -25.26 11.61 25.74
C LYS A 304 -24.21 11.45 26.84
N LYS A 305 -22.95 11.40 26.42
CA LYS A 305 -21.77 11.31 27.31
C LYS A 305 -20.79 12.43 26.97
N PRO A 306 -19.98 12.90 27.93
CA PRO A 306 -18.94 13.90 27.66
C PRO A 306 -17.94 13.42 26.62
N LYS A 307 -17.53 14.30 25.72
CA LYS A 307 -16.46 14.04 24.73
C LYS A 307 -15.10 14.09 25.47
N SER A 308 -14.53 12.93 25.75
CA SER A 308 -13.23 12.84 26.42
C SER A 308 -12.47 11.54 26.10
N GLY A 309 -11.15 11.60 26.19
CA GLY A 309 -10.27 10.46 25.91
C GLY A 309 -10.57 9.19 26.70
N VAL A 310 -11.09 9.31 27.92
CA VAL A 310 -11.46 8.16 28.77
C VAL A 310 -12.55 7.31 28.10
N TYR A 311 -13.56 7.94 27.52
CA TYR A 311 -14.61 7.22 26.80
C TYR A 311 -14.09 6.62 25.50
N ALA A 312 -13.26 7.34 24.75
CA ALA A 312 -12.63 6.83 23.52
C ALA A 312 -11.79 5.58 23.78
N VAL A 313 -10.95 5.58 24.83
CA VAL A 313 -10.13 4.44 25.22
C VAL A 313 -10.98 3.21 25.57
N ARG A 314 -12.10 3.40 26.28
CA ARG A 314 -12.99 2.29 26.66
C ARG A 314 -13.81 1.75 25.49
N GLN A 315 -14.20 2.58 24.57
CA GLN A 315 -14.85 2.17 23.33
C GLN A 315 -13.92 1.29 22.48
N GLY A 316 -12.60 1.55 22.50
CA GLY A 316 -11.62 0.88 21.65
C GLY A 316 -11.64 -0.64 21.75
N LYS A 317 -11.83 -1.24 22.94
CA LYS A 317 -11.92 -2.70 23.12
C LYS A 317 -13.16 -3.30 22.45
N ILE A 318 -14.30 -2.66 22.62
CA ILE A 318 -15.58 -3.10 22.03
C ILE A 318 -15.56 -2.89 20.52
N LEU A 319 -15.06 -1.74 20.08
CA LEU A 319 -14.88 -1.45 18.65
C LEU A 319 -14.01 -2.51 17.97
N ALA A 320 -12.87 -2.86 18.55
CA ALA A 320 -11.96 -3.87 18.01
C ALA A 320 -12.65 -5.24 17.84
N ASN A 321 -13.39 -5.68 18.88
CA ASN A 321 -14.18 -6.89 18.80
C ASN A 321 -15.28 -6.80 17.73
N ASN A 322 -16.00 -5.68 17.68
CA ASN A 322 -17.11 -5.51 16.74
C ASN A 322 -16.64 -5.44 15.28
N LEU A 323 -15.53 -4.78 14.99
CA LEU A 323 -14.92 -4.80 13.65
C LEU A 323 -14.52 -6.23 13.23
N ARG A 324 -13.96 -7.01 14.16
CA ARG A 324 -13.67 -8.42 13.91
C ARG A 324 -14.92 -9.25 13.65
N LEU A 325 -15.96 -9.08 14.46
CA LEU A 325 -17.24 -9.78 14.31
C LEU A 325 -17.95 -9.39 13.02
N ALA A 326 -17.93 -8.10 12.64
CA ALA A 326 -18.48 -7.60 11.39
C ALA A 326 -17.74 -8.18 10.18
N ALA A 327 -16.40 -8.21 10.20
CA ALA A 327 -15.59 -8.80 9.14
C ALA A 327 -15.94 -10.28 8.89
N THR A 328 -16.27 -11.01 9.96
CA THR A 328 -16.66 -12.44 9.93
C THR A 328 -18.17 -12.68 9.95
N LYS A 329 -18.99 -11.64 9.76
CA LYS A 329 -20.47 -11.71 9.73
C LYS A 329 -21.09 -12.33 11.00
N LYS A 330 -20.51 -12.07 12.17
CA LYS A 330 -20.99 -12.56 13.48
C LYS A 330 -21.73 -11.47 14.25
N LYS A 331 -22.52 -11.87 15.27
CA LYS A 331 -23.32 -10.96 16.11
C LYS A 331 -22.43 -9.99 16.90
N LEU A 332 -22.72 -8.70 16.80
CA LEU A 332 -21.98 -7.62 17.46
C LEU A 332 -22.29 -7.52 18.96
N GLN A 333 -21.33 -6.98 19.72
CA GLN A 333 -21.41 -6.76 21.16
C GLN A 333 -21.83 -5.33 21.47
N SER A 334 -22.69 -5.13 22.51
CA SER A 334 -23.12 -3.82 22.96
C SER A 334 -22.07 -3.16 23.85
N TYR A 335 -21.80 -1.89 23.62
CA TYR A 335 -21.05 -1.01 24.51
C TYR A 335 -21.98 -0.38 25.55
N LYS A 336 -21.66 -0.56 26.83
CA LYS A 336 -22.33 0.14 27.94
C LYS A 336 -21.42 1.25 28.46
N ALA A 337 -21.80 2.50 28.23
CA ALA A 337 -21.05 3.63 28.72
C ALA A 337 -21.18 3.76 30.25
N GLN A 338 -20.07 4.04 30.93
CA GLN A 338 -20.08 4.31 32.36
C GLN A 338 -20.71 5.68 32.68
N ASN A 339 -21.34 5.80 33.85
CA ASN A 339 -21.97 7.05 34.26
C ASN A 339 -20.96 8.08 34.80
N ASN A 340 -19.93 7.63 35.51
CA ASN A 340 -18.90 8.50 36.09
C ASN A 340 -17.50 8.12 35.60
N ALA A 341 -16.66 9.11 35.36
CA ALA A 341 -15.24 8.94 35.06
C ALA A 341 -14.40 9.68 36.11
N LEU A 342 -13.30 9.05 36.53
CA LEU A 342 -12.31 9.74 37.35
C LEU A 342 -11.60 10.80 36.50
N SER A 343 -11.67 12.06 36.94
CA SER A 343 -10.92 13.17 36.34
C SER A 343 -9.72 13.53 37.25
N LEU A 344 -8.53 13.57 36.66
CA LEU A 344 -7.27 13.96 37.35
C LEU A 344 -6.80 15.29 36.76
N ILE A 345 -7.17 16.41 37.39
CA ILE A 345 -6.97 17.76 36.88
C ILE A 345 -5.66 18.33 37.48
N GLY A 346 -4.73 18.74 36.63
CA GLY A 346 -3.43 19.28 37.02
C GLY A 346 -3.48 20.76 37.39
N ALA A 347 -2.68 21.18 38.39
CA ALA A 347 -2.54 22.59 38.81
C ALA A 347 -1.25 23.24 38.28
N GLY A 348 -0.67 22.70 37.20
CA GLY A 348 0.55 23.23 36.55
C GLY A 348 1.87 22.91 37.26
N ASN A 349 1.88 22.69 38.57
CA ASN A 349 3.09 22.56 39.43
C ASN A 349 3.25 21.16 40.06
N LYS A 350 2.91 20.11 39.37
CA LYS A 350 2.89 18.70 39.86
C LYS A 350 1.93 18.46 41.03
N LYS A 351 0.94 19.33 41.24
CA LYS A 351 -0.23 19.04 42.09
C LYS A 351 -1.40 18.65 41.21
N VAL A 352 -2.17 17.68 41.64
CA VAL A 352 -3.34 17.15 40.93
C VAL A 352 -4.52 17.10 41.89
N VAL A 353 -5.70 17.40 41.36
CA VAL A 353 -6.99 17.22 42.03
C VAL A 353 -7.72 16.06 41.32
N ALA A 354 -8.05 15.04 42.06
CA ALA A 354 -8.93 13.97 41.65
C ALA A 354 -10.39 14.37 41.88
N SER A 355 -11.24 14.14 40.89
CA SER A 355 -12.71 14.40 40.95
C SER A 355 -13.46 13.17 40.47
N TYR A 356 -14.34 12.64 41.32
CA TYR A 356 -15.21 11.50 40.98
C TYR A 356 -16.58 11.67 41.68
N GLY A 357 -17.60 12.03 40.91
CA GLY A 357 -18.88 12.38 41.45
C GLY A 357 -18.76 13.50 42.50
N GLN A 358 -19.26 13.28 43.71
CA GLN A 358 -19.16 14.24 44.82
C GLN A 358 -17.80 14.16 45.59
N TRP A 359 -16.98 13.14 45.31
CA TRP A 359 -15.70 12.95 45.99
C TRP A 359 -14.57 13.70 45.28
N SER A 360 -13.67 14.28 46.09
CA SER A 360 -12.45 14.90 45.60
C SER A 360 -11.29 14.69 46.56
N ALA A 361 -10.07 14.54 45.99
CA ALA A 361 -8.82 14.50 46.74
C ALA A 361 -7.78 15.37 46.01
N ARG A 362 -6.75 15.79 46.73
CA ARG A 362 -5.71 16.63 46.16
C ARG A 362 -4.34 16.30 46.73
N GLY A 363 -3.27 16.55 45.94
CA GLY A 363 -1.92 16.42 46.45
C GLY A 363 -0.90 16.00 45.37
N TYR A 364 0.37 16.04 45.78
CA TYR A 364 1.50 15.63 44.93
C TYR A 364 1.49 14.10 44.67
N TRP A 365 0.99 13.30 45.58
CA TRP A 365 0.87 11.87 45.39
C TRP A 365 -0.06 11.50 44.24
N LEU A 366 -1.11 12.28 44.01
CA LEU A 366 -1.99 12.12 42.86
C LEU A 366 -1.31 12.40 41.52
N TRP A 367 -0.31 13.29 41.52
CA TRP A 367 0.55 13.48 40.34
C TRP A 367 1.31 12.20 40.00
N ARG A 368 1.86 11.50 40.99
CA ARG A 368 2.53 10.22 40.75
C ARG A 368 1.57 9.18 40.19
N VAL A 369 0.34 9.11 40.73
CA VAL A 369 -0.71 8.21 40.23
C VAL A 369 -1.09 8.59 38.80
N LYS A 370 -1.36 9.88 38.51
CA LYS A 370 -1.65 10.34 37.15
C LYS A 370 -0.52 9.99 36.21
N LYS A 371 0.72 10.33 36.56
CA LYS A 371 1.89 10.03 35.74
C LYS A 371 2.01 8.54 35.43
N PHE A 372 1.81 7.67 36.42
CA PHE A 372 1.86 6.22 36.25
C PHE A 372 0.77 5.73 35.28
N ILE A 373 -0.48 6.20 35.42
CA ILE A 373 -1.60 5.83 34.56
C ILE A 373 -1.32 6.27 33.11
N ASP A 374 -0.94 7.53 32.94
CA ASP A 374 -0.72 8.14 31.63
C ASP A 374 0.47 7.49 30.91
N GLN A 375 1.62 7.33 31.58
CA GLN A 375 2.80 6.68 31.02
C GLN A 375 2.53 5.21 30.67
N ARG A 376 1.83 4.46 31.55
CA ARG A 376 1.47 3.08 31.26
C ARG A 376 0.55 2.95 30.05
N PHE A 377 -0.33 3.94 29.85
CA PHE A 377 -1.17 3.97 28.65
C PHE A 377 -0.35 4.18 27.40
N VAL A 378 0.54 5.18 27.34
CA VAL A 378 1.38 5.46 26.18
C VAL A 378 2.36 4.29 25.92
N GLN A 379 3.04 3.80 26.96
CA GLN A 379 3.97 2.67 26.84
C GLN A 379 3.32 1.40 26.33
N LYS A 380 2.06 1.17 26.65
CA LYS A 380 1.29 0.03 26.13
C LYS A 380 1.28 -0.06 24.60
N TYR A 381 1.39 1.06 23.92
CA TYR A 381 1.35 1.15 22.44
C TYR A 381 2.72 1.45 21.83
N ASN A 382 3.62 2.11 22.55
CA ASN A 382 4.98 2.39 22.08
C ASN A 382 5.96 1.24 22.39
N GLN A 383 5.76 0.50 23.50
CA GLN A 383 6.56 -0.68 23.81
C GLN A 383 5.86 -1.92 23.26
N LEU A 384 6.08 -2.15 21.97
CA LEU A 384 5.58 -3.35 21.31
C LEU A 384 6.42 -4.57 21.73
N PRO A 385 5.82 -5.79 21.80
CA PRO A 385 6.59 -6.99 22.00
C PRO A 385 7.67 -7.07 20.92
N VAL A 386 8.90 -7.29 21.33
CA VAL A 386 9.97 -7.65 20.40
C VAL A 386 9.49 -8.92 19.70
N ILE A 387 9.34 -8.85 18.37
CA ILE A 387 9.16 -10.05 17.57
C ILE A 387 10.44 -10.83 17.86
N LYS A 388 10.35 -11.87 18.72
CA LYS A 388 11.42 -12.87 18.78
C LYS A 388 11.57 -13.31 17.34
N ASP A 389 12.76 -13.15 16.82
CA ASP A 389 13.13 -13.56 15.47
C ASP A 389 12.33 -14.81 15.13
N THR A 390 11.64 -14.77 14.00
CA THR A 390 10.97 -15.96 13.47
C THR A 390 12.03 -17.03 13.61
N GLN A 391 11.84 -17.97 14.54
CA GLN A 391 12.75 -19.12 14.63
C GLN A 391 12.73 -19.68 13.23
N LEU A 392 13.84 -19.45 12.52
CA LEU A 392 14.07 -20.13 11.27
C LEU A 392 13.87 -21.58 11.64
N THR A 393 12.83 -22.23 11.15
CA THR A 393 12.58 -23.65 11.34
C THR A 393 13.64 -24.39 10.50
N ILE A 394 14.88 -24.28 10.94
CA ILE A 394 16.01 -25.00 10.37
C ILE A 394 16.25 -26.15 11.32
N ASP A 395 16.41 -27.32 10.78
CA ASP A 395 16.77 -28.50 11.56
C ASP A 395 18.11 -28.22 12.26
N GLN A 396 18.13 -28.38 13.58
CA GLN A 396 19.31 -28.06 14.40
C GLN A 396 20.55 -28.89 14.01
N ASP A 397 20.34 -30.06 13.43
CA ASP A 397 21.42 -30.93 12.94
C ASP A 397 22.09 -30.40 11.66
N LEU A 398 21.51 -29.41 11.00
CA LEU A 398 22.07 -28.73 9.84
C LEU A 398 22.87 -27.47 10.18
N ILE A 399 22.91 -27.08 11.46
CA ILE A 399 23.45 -25.78 11.86
C ILE A 399 24.76 -25.99 12.63
N ASP A 400 25.87 -25.59 12.02
CA ASP A 400 27.12 -25.34 12.73
C ASP A 400 27.19 -23.93 13.33
N ASN A 401 28.14 -23.66 14.20
CA ASN A 401 28.27 -22.36 14.88
C ASN A 401 28.55 -21.20 13.91
N GLU A 402 29.20 -21.46 12.78
CA GLU A 402 29.47 -20.47 11.73
C GLU A 402 28.15 -20.11 11.00
N THR A 403 27.37 -21.12 10.65
CA THR A 403 26.04 -20.96 10.04
C THR A 403 25.06 -20.22 10.98
N LEU A 404 25.13 -20.47 12.29
CA LEU A 404 24.30 -19.77 13.29
C LEU A 404 24.66 -18.28 13.38
N THR A 405 25.92 -17.94 13.26
CA THR A 405 26.41 -16.55 13.26
C THR A 405 25.97 -15.83 11.98
N ASP A 406 26.15 -16.45 10.81
CA ASP A 406 25.70 -15.92 9.53
C ASP A 406 24.18 -15.70 9.49
N LEU A 407 23.40 -16.65 9.99
CA LEU A 407 21.95 -16.57 10.05
C LEU A 407 21.44 -15.52 11.05
N SER A 408 22.19 -15.24 12.12
CA SER A 408 21.83 -14.20 13.09
C SER A 408 21.89 -12.79 12.45
N THR A 409 22.69 -12.59 11.43
CA THR A 409 22.74 -11.34 10.66
C THR A 409 21.61 -11.22 9.64
N LEU A 410 20.94 -12.31 9.28
CA LEU A 410 19.82 -12.36 8.33
C LEU A 410 18.45 -12.13 8.97
N THR A 411 18.39 -11.77 10.24
CA THR A 411 17.15 -11.70 11.02
C THR A 411 16.23 -10.55 10.66
N MET A 412 16.73 -9.53 9.95
CA MET A 412 15.93 -8.39 9.50
C MET A 412 16.06 -8.19 7.99
N ARG A 413 14.95 -8.43 7.27
CA ARG A 413 14.87 -8.27 5.83
C ARG A 413 14.45 -6.84 5.49
N CYS A 414 15.38 -6.06 4.97
CA CYS A 414 15.10 -4.72 4.50
C CYS A 414 14.36 -4.74 3.15
N GLY A 415 13.54 -3.71 2.91
CA GLY A 415 12.95 -3.43 1.59
C GLY A 415 13.71 -2.31 0.87
N GLY A 416 13.26 -1.97 -0.33
CA GLY A 416 13.87 -0.92 -1.15
C GLY A 416 15.31 -1.26 -1.53
N CYS A 417 16.20 -0.29 -1.55
CA CYS A 417 17.62 -0.51 -1.89
C CYS A 417 18.36 -1.45 -0.91
N GLY A 418 17.84 -1.64 0.31
CA GLY A 418 18.38 -2.59 1.27
C GLY A 418 18.11 -4.07 0.95
N ALA A 419 17.26 -4.35 -0.05
CA ALA A 419 16.99 -5.69 -0.55
C ALA A 419 17.90 -6.12 -1.71
N LYS A 420 18.82 -5.27 -2.15
CA LYS A 420 19.77 -5.62 -3.23
C LYS A 420 20.67 -6.79 -2.82
N VAL A 421 20.97 -7.65 -3.78
CA VAL A 421 22.06 -8.63 -3.61
C VAL A 421 23.36 -7.89 -3.31
N GLY A 422 24.15 -8.37 -2.34
CA GLY A 422 25.37 -7.72 -1.89
C GLY A 422 26.36 -7.49 -3.05
N SER A 423 27.04 -6.33 -3.06
CA SER A 423 27.92 -5.91 -4.15
C SER A 423 29.07 -6.92 -4.41
N THR A 424 29.60 -7.55 -3.37
CA THR A 424 30.65 -8.57 -3.48
C THR A 424 30.14 -9.83 -4.19
N VAL A 425 28.93 -10.28 -3.89
CA VAL A 425 28.27 -11.40 -4.58
C VAL A 425 28.07 -11.05 -6.05
N LEU A 426 27.46 -9.88 -6.30
CA LEU A 426 27.19 -9.43 -7.67
C LEU A 426 28.48 -9.35 -8.50
N THR A 427 29.56 -8.77 -7.95
CA THR A 427 30.85 -8.66 -8.62
C THR A 427 31.43 -10.04 -8.99
N ARG A 428 31.37 -11.01 -8.06
CA ARG A 428 31.87 -12.38 -8.35
C ARG A 428 31.04 -13.08 -9.42
N VAL A 429 29.72 -12.89 -9.41
CA VAL A 429 28.84 -13.43 -10.46
C VAL A 429 29.17 -12.80 -11.82
N MET A 430 29.27 -11.47 -11.89
CA MET A 430 29.53 -10.75 -13.13
C MET A 430 30.89 -11.13 -13.74
N GLN A 431 31.92 -11.37 -12.93
CA GLN A 431 33.26 -11.81 -13.40
C GLN A 431 33.24 -13.21 -14.02
N LYS A 432 32.35 -14.09 -13.62
CA LYS A 432 32.22 -15.46 -14.13
C LYS A 432 31.38 -15.57 -15.40
N LEU A 433 30.55 -14.57 -15.70
CA LEU A 433 29.66 -14.61 -16.86
C LEU A 433 30.39 -14.24 -18.14
N PRO A 434 30.18 -15.00 -19.25
CA PRO A 434 30.65 -14.59 -20.57
C PRO A 434 30.11 -13.22 -20.94
N ASN A 435 30.88 -12.44 -21.70
CA ASN A 435 30.47 -11.12 -22.17
C ASN A 435 30.41 -11.09 -23.71
N THR A 436 29.26 -10.74 -24.25
CA THR A 436 29.07 -10.50 -25.67
C THR A 436 29.36 -9.03 -25.95
N GLN A 437 30.43 -8.79 -26.72
CA GLN A 437 30.82 -7.43 -27.11
C GLN A 437 30.06 -7.00 -28.38
N ARG A 438 29.64 -5.71 -28.41
CA ARG A 438 29.01 -5.09 -29.57
C ARG A 438 29.52 -3.66 -29.73
N GLU A 439 29.72 -3.27 -30.98
CA GLU A 439 30.22 -1.93 -31.33
C GLU A 439 29.21 -0.82 -31.00
N ASP A 440 27.91 -1.15 -31.03
CA ASP A 440 26.83 -0.22 -30.70
C ASP A 440 26.50 -0.13 -29.20
N VAL A 441 27.21 -0.88 -28.34
CA VAL A 441 27.18 -0.76 -26.87
C VAL A 441 28.47 -0.06 -26.42
N LEU A 442 28.36 1.24 -26.13
CA LEU A 442 29.52 2.05 -25.72
C LEU A 442 29.84 1.90 -24.23
N VAL A 443 28.82 1.77 -23.40
CA VAL A 443 28.93 1.51 -21.97
C VAL A 443 28.01 0.34 -21.64
N GLY A 444 28.57 -0.73 -21.12
CA GLY A 444 27.84 -1.94 -20.76
C GLY A 444 28.23 -2.44 -19.38
N ARG A 445 28.03 -3.72 -19.14
CA ARG A 445 28.22 -4.39 -17.86
C ARG A 445 29.64 -4.23 -17.26
N ASP A 446 30.66 -4.14 -18.11
CA ASP A 446 32.05 -4.16 -17.68
C ASP A 446 32.57 -2.81 -17.15
N SER A 447 31.89 -1.71 -17.46
CA SER A 447 32.27 -0.35 -17.04
C SER A 447 31.80 0.02 -15.64
N ALA A 448 30.90 -0.76 -15.04
CA ALA A 448 30.33 -0.51 -13.72
C ALA A 448 29.72 0.91 -13.54
N ASP A 449 29.25 1.50 -14.64
CA ASP A 449 28.56 2.78 -14.64
C ASP A 449 27.10 2.64 -14.16
N ASP A 450 26.47 3.79 -13.86
CA ASP A 450 25.07 3.85 -13.39
C ASP A 450 24.08 3.35 -14.45
N SER A 451 24.43 3.45 -15.74
CA SER A 451 23.57 3.09 -16.88
C SER A 451 24.39 2.56 -18.04
N ALA A 452 23.76 1.74 -18.87
CA ALA A 452 24.33 1.36 -20.16
C ALA A 452 24.14 2.48 -21.18
N LEU A 453 25.12 2.65 -22.07
CA LEU A 453 25.07 3.60 -23.21
C LEU A 453 25.08 2.81 -24.51
N ILE A 454 24.00 2.91 -25.27
CA ILE A 454 23.82 2.23 -26.57
C ILE A 454 23.59 3.22 -27.68
N VAL A 455 24.09 2.91 -28.89
CA VAL A 455 23.88 3.70 -30.09
C VAL A 455 22.83 3.00 -30.97
N ILE A 456 21.89 3.75 -31.48
CA ILE A 456 20.97 3.27 -32.51
C ILE A 456 21.56 3.64 -33.88
N PRO A 457 21.92 2.65 -34.71
CA PRO A 457 22.50 2.91 -36.02
C PRO A 457 21.53 3.70 -36.91
N THR A 458 22.09 4.53 -37.78
CA THR A 458 21.30 5.33 -38.74
C THR A 458 20.40 4.42 -39.60
N GLY A 459 19.13 4.79 -39.74
CA GLY A 459 18.12 4.02 -40.50
C GLY A 459 17.52 2.82 -39.76
N LYS A 460 17.85 2.62 -38.50
CA LYS A 460 17.22 1.62 -37.64
C LYS A 460 16.30 2.30 -36.61
N ALA A 461 15.27 1.58 -36.21
CA ALA A 461 14.42 1.88 -35.07
C ALA A 461 14.71 0.91 -33.93
N LEU A 462 14.52 1.36 -32.68
CA LEU A 462 14.62 0.55 -31.48
C LEU A 462 13.27 -0.13 -31.22
N VAL A 463 13.28 -1.46 -31.11
CA VAL A 463 12.19 -2.25 -30.54
C VAL A 463 12.55 -2.54 -29.08
N GLN A 464 11.64 -2.28 -28.15
CA GLN A 464 11.88 -2.49 -26.73
C GLN A 464 10.68 -3.18 -26.07
N SER A 465 10.95 -4.22 -25.29
CA SER A 465 9.95 -4.92 -24.47
C SER A 465 10.53 -5.31 -23.11
N VAL A 466 9.65 -5.71 -22.19
CA VAL A 466 10.02 -6.22 -20.88
C VAL A 466 9.07 -7.33 -20.44
N ASP A 467 9.63 -8.47 -20.06
CA ASP A 467 8.91 -9.57 -19.43
C ASP A 467 9.56 -9.98 -18.13
N TYR A 468 8.74 -10.26 -17.12
CA TYR A 468 9.19 -10.68 -15.79
C TYR A 468 8.14 -11.58 -15.15
N PHE A 469 8.55 -12.76 -14.66
CA PHE A 469 7.64 -13.69 -14.00
C PHE A 469 8.35 -14.55 -12.96
N ARG A 470 7.56 -15.17 -12.07
CA ARG A 470 8.07 -16.09 -11.04
C ARG A 470 8.47 -17.41 -11.66
N ALA A 471 9.46 -18.07 -11.05
CA ALA A 471 9.88 -19.39 -11.46
C ALA A 471 8.72 -20.40 -11.38
N PHE A 472 8.61 -21.20 -12.40
CA PHE A 472 7.67 -22.33 -12.51
C PHE A 472 8.40 -23.69 -12.50
N ILE A 473 9.72 -23.65 -12.49
CA ILE A 473 10.63 -24.80 -12.33
C ILE A 473 11.71 -24.46 -11.30
N ASP A 474 12.29 -25.48 -10.68
CA ASP A 474 13.29 -25.33 -9.62
C ASP A 474 14.74 -25.26 -10.13
N ASP A 475 14.96 -25.29 -11.45
CA ASP A 475 16.25 -25.15 -12.10
C ASP A 475 16.51 -23.69 -12.52
N PRO A 476 17.39 -22.95 -11.83
CA PRO A 476 17.64 -21.55 -12.14
C PRO A 476 18.25 -21.34 -13.54
N TYR A 477 19.09 -22.27 -14.00
CA TYR A 477 19.74 -22.16 -15.30
C TYR A 477 18.74 -22.29 -16.45
N LEU A 478 17.92 -23.34 -16.43
CA LEU A 478 16.84 -23.52 -17.43
C LEU A 478 15.81 -22.41 -17.35
N PHE A 479 15.47 -21.99 -16.14
CA PHE A 479 14.53 -20.88 -15.94
C PHE A 479 15.06 -19.57 -16.55
N GLY A 480 16.35 -19.25 -16.33
CA GLY A 480 16.99 -18.08 -16.92
C GLY A 480 16.99 -18.13 -18.45
N ALA A 481 17.30 -19.29 -19.03
CA ALA A 481 17.29 -19.48 -20.48
C ALA A 481 15.88 -19.31 -21.08
N ILE A 482 14.87 -19.92 -20.45
CA ILE A 482 13.48 -19.80 -20.92
C ILE A 482 12.95 -18.37 -20.79
N ALA A 483 13.26 -17.70 -19.68
CA ALA A 483 12.82 -16.31 -19.48
C ALA A 483 13.45 -15.36 -20.49
N ALA A 484 14.73 -15.56 -20.84
CA ALA A 484 15.37 -14.79 -21.90
C ALA A 484 14.74 -15.07 -23.28
N ASN A 485 14.43 -16.33 -23.57
CA ASN A 485 13.81 -16.70 -24.83
C ASN A 485 12.38 -16.16 -24.94
N HIS A 486 11.64 -16.12 -23.79
CA HIS A 486 10.31 -15.53 -23.72
C HIS A 486 10.34 -14.04 -24.05
N ALA A 487 11.19 -13.27 -23.35
CA ALA A 487 11.29 -11.83 -23.58
C ALA A 487 11.76 -11.48 -25.01
N LEU A 488 12.66 -12.28 -25.59
CA LEU A 488 13.10 -12.13 -26.98
C LEU A 488 11.98 -12.43 -27.99
N GLY A 489 10.93 -13.16 -27.60
CA GLY A 489 9.77 -13.45 -28.44
C GLY A 489 9.15 -12.20 -29.04
N ASP A 490 8.95 -11.17 -28.23
CA ASP A 490 8.43 -9.86 -28.66
C ASP A 490 9.31 -9.19 -29.73
N VAL A 491 10.64 -9.23 -29.54
CA VAL A 491 11.59 -8.66 -30.49
C VAL A 491 11.48 -9.38 -31.84
N PHE A 492 11.42 -10.71 -31.82
CA PHE A 492 11.34 -11.52 -33.03
C PHE A 492 9.96 -11.42 -33.70
N ALA A 493 8.88 -11.27 -32.92
CA ALA A 493 7.53 -11.03 -33.45
C ALA A 493 7.45 -9.70 -34.22
N MET A 494 8.26 -8.71 -33.84
CA MET A 494 8.38 -7.43 -34.56
C MET A 494 9.33 -7.51 -35.76
N GLY A 495 9.89 -8.67 -36.10
CA GLY A 495 10.85 -8.84 -37.19
C GLY A 495 12.21 -8.19 -36.92
N ALA A 496 12.54 -7.92 -35.66
CA ALA A 496 13.75 -7.24 -35.26
C ALA A 496 14.91 -8.22 -34.93
N GLU A 497 16.12 -7.73 -35.02
CA GLU A 497 17.35 -8.38 -34.57
C GLU A 497 17.59 -7.98 -33.11
N ALA A 498 17.85 -8.96 -32.24
CA ALA A 498 18.14 -8.68 -30.83
C ALA A 498 19.47 -7.92 -30.69
N GLN A 499 19.50 -6.90 -29.83
CA GLN A 499 20.68 -6.05 -29.61
C GLN A 499 21.24 -6.18 -28.20
N SER A 500 20.41 -5.97 -27.19
CA SER A 500 20.86 -5.94 -25.81
C SER A 500 19.76 -6.30 -24.83
N ALA A 501 20.16 -6.64 -23.60
CA ALA A 501 19.22 -6.93 -22.53
C ALA A 501 19.70 -6.36 -21.17
N LEU A 502 18.74 -5.95 -20.34
CA LEU A 502 18.92 -5.65 -18.92
C LEU A 502 18.20 -6.73 -18.10
N ALA A 503 18.89 -7.37 -17.17
CA ALA A 503 18.31 -8.41 -16.34
C ALA A 503 17.62 -7.83 -15.10
N ILE A 504 16.45 -8.37 -14.74
CA ILE A 504 15.75 -8.08 -13.49
C ILE A 504 15.62 -9.41 -12.75
N ALA A 505 16.37 -9.57 -11.63
CA ALA A 505 16.46 -10.82 -10.88
C ALA A 505 16.00 -10.64 -9.43
N THR A 506 15.13 -11.52 -8.96
CA THR A 506 14.81 -11.69 -7.54
C THR A 506 15.24 -13.09 -7.13
N VAL A 507 16.17 -13.19 -6.17
CA VAL A 507 16.75 -14.46 -5.71
C VAL A 507 16.22 -14.77 -4.30
N PRO A 508 15.83 -16.02 -4.00
CA PRO A 508 15.40 -16.41 -2.67
C PRO A 508 16.47 -16.14 -1.61
N TYR A 509 16.01 -15.76 -0.42
CA TYR A 509 16.89 -15.55 0.72
C TYR A 509 17.71 -16.80 1.05
N GLY A 510 18.99 -16.62 1.33
CA GLY A 510 19.89 -17.71 1.65
C GLY A 510 21.25 -17.24 2.14
N ARG A 511 22.16 -18.20 2.39
CA ARG A 511 23.57 -17.88 2.63
C ARG A 511 24.18 -17.28 1.36
N GLU A 512 25.17 -16.42 1.51
CA GLU A 512 25.83 -15.71 0.42
C GLU A 512 26.24 -16.63 -0.74
N LYS A 513 26.84 -17.80 -0.45
CA LYS A 513 27.22 -18.79 -1.47
C LYS A 513 26.03 -19.35 -2.25
N ILE A 514 24.87 -19.52 -1.61
CA ILE A 514 23.65 -20.04 -2.26
C ILE A 514 23.05 -18.97 -3.16
N ILE A 515 22.99 -17.72 -2.68
CA ILE A 515 22.53 -16.56 -3.45
C ILE A 515 23.43 -16.38 -4.69
N GLU A 516 24.76 -16.42 -4.50
CA GLU A 516 25.75 -16.33 -5.59
C GLU A 516 25.54 -17.41 -6.65
N GLN A 517 25.43 -18.68 -6.23
CA GLN A 517 25.24 -19.80 -7.15
C GLN A 517 23.90 -19.68 -7.90
N THR A 518 22.81 -19.38 -7.21
CA THR A 518 21.48 -19.25 -7.83
C THR A 518 21.45 -18.09 -8.84
N LEU A 519 22.01 -16.94 -8.48
CA LEU A 519 22.09 -15.79 -9.38
C LEU A 519 23.00 -16.07 -10.59
N TYR A 520 24.14 -16.74 -10.36
CA TYR A 520 25.06 -17.12 -11.43
C TYR A 520 24.39 -18.05 -12.44
N GLU A 521 23.77 -19.14 -11.98
CA GLU A 521 23.06 -20.09 -12.86
C GLU A 521 21.95 -19.42 -13.65
N LEU A 522 21.15 -18.58 -13.00
CA LEU A 522 20.05 -17.83 -13.61
C LEU A 522 20.56 -16.94 -14.76
N LEU A 523 21.58 -16.13 -14.49
CA LEU A 523 22.15 -15.21 -15.47
C LEU A 523 22.94 -15.94 -16.56
N LEU A 524 23.60 -17.05 -16.23
CA LEU A 524 24.30 -17.88 -17.20
C LEU A 524 23.31 -18.50 -18.19
N GLY A 525 22.16 -19.01 -17.71
CA GLY A 525 21.12 -19.53 -18.58
C GLY A 525 20.56 -18.45 -19.53
N ALA A 526 20.31 -17.26 -19.00
CA ALA A 526 19.88 -16.14 -19.83
C ALA A 526 20.91 -15.75 -20.88
N ASN A 527 22.19 -15.64 -20.46
CA ASN A 527 23.28 -15.28 -21.37
C ASN A 527 23.49 -16.35 -22.49
N LYS A 528 23.31 -17.63 -22.15
CA LYS A 528 23.36 -18.75 -23.12
C LYS A 528 22.32 -18.63 -24.22
N THR A 529 21.16 -18.01 -23.91
CA THR A 529 20.09 -17.73 -24.87
C THR A 529 20.34 -16.43 -25.66
N LEU A 530 20.92 -15.41 -25.02
CA LEU A 530 21.23 -14.12 -25.66
C LEU A 530 22.40 -14.25 -26.64
N GLU A 531 23.46 -14.96 -26.28
CA GLU A 531 24.71 -15.06 -27.04
C GLU A 531 24.51 -15.47 -28.52
N PRO A 532 23.76 -16.54 -28.86
CA PRO A 532 23.53 -16.93 -30.25
C PRO A 532 22.75 -15.89 -31.06
N THR A 533 21.99 -15.00 -30.37
CA THR A 533 21.24 -13.91 -31.03
C THR A 533 22.10 -12.68 -31.29
N GLY A 534 23.35 -12.67 -30.80
CA GLY A 534 24.24 -11.52 -30.82
C GLY A 534 23.87 -10.42 -29.83
N ALA A 535 22.88 -10.64 -28.94
CA ALA A 535 22.49 -9.66 -27.94
C ALA A 535 23.47 -9.66 -26.75
N ALA A 536 23.80 -8.47 -26.26
CA ALA A 536 24.66 -8.31 -25.10
C ALA A 536 23.83 -8.13 -23.81
N LEU A 537 24.20 -8.81 -22.74
CA LEU A 537 23.70 -8.50 -21.40
C LEU A 537 24.46 -7.28 -20.87
N ILE A 538 23.82 -6.11 -20.90
CA ILE A 538 24.47 -4.82 -20.65
C ILE A 538 24.31 -4.30 -19.21
N GLY A 539 23.52 -4.95 -18.35
CA GLY A 539 23.30 -4.55 -16.97
C GLY A 539 22.05 -5.17 -16.39
N GLY A 540 21.51 -4.53 -15.34
CA GLY A 540 20.26 -4.96 -14.73
C GLY A 540 20.16 -4.63 -13.25
N HIS A 541 19.22 -5.29 -12.59
CA HIS A 541 18.97 -5.16 -11.16
C HIS A 541 18.80 -6.52 -10.50
N SER A 542 19.41 -6.72 -9.34
CA SER A 542 19.25 -7.94 -8.55
C SER A 542 18.84 -7.62 -7.12
N ALA A 543 17.84 -8.34 -6.62
CA ALA A 543 17.33 -8.20 -5.26
C ALA A 543 17.10 -9.58 -4.62
N GLU A 544 17.08 -9.61 -3.29
CA GLU A 544 16.63 -10.77 -2.54
C GLU A 544 15.10 -10.70 -2.32
N GLY A 545 14.42 -11.83 -2.35
CA GLY A 545 12.98 -11.93 -2.15
C GLY A 545 12.51 -13.28 -1.65
N ALA A 546 11.20 -13.47 -1.54
CA ALA A 546 10.63 -14.71 -1.03
C ALA A 546 10.65 -15.87 -2.04
N GLU A 547 10.63 -15.54 -3.33
CA GLU A 547 10.52 -16.50 -4.44
C GLU A 547 11.50 -16.10 -5.54
N LEU A 548 12.03 -17.11 -6.26
CA LEU A 548 12.81 -16.86 -7.47
C LEU A 548 11.92 -16.26 -8.55
N ALA A 549 12.33 -15.11 -9.08
CA ALA A 549 11.68 -14.49 -10.20
C ALA A 549 12.71 -13.80 -11.10
N PHE A 550 12.47 -13.82 -12.40
CA PHE A 550 13.41 -13.32 -13.38
C PHE A 550 12.70 -12.79 -14.62
N GLY A 551 13.34 -11.84 -15.25
CA GLY A 551 12.96 -11.34 -16.54
C GLY A 551 14.00 -10.41 -17.13
N LEU A 552 13.74 -9.93 -18.33
CA LEU A 552 14.63 -9.04 -19.03
C LEU A 552 13.84 -7.89 -19.67
N THR A 553 14.43 -6.71 -19.63
CA THR A 553 14.14 -5.69 -20.63
C THR A 553 15.02 -5.97 -21.83
N VAL A 554 14.42 -6.18 -22.99
CA VAL A 554 15.13 -6.53 -24.23
C VAL A 554 15.03 -5.41 -25.26
N ASN A 555 16.12 -5.18 -25.98
CA ASN A 555 16.19 -4.22 -27.07
C ASN A 555 16.49 -4.96 -28.38
N GLY A 556 15.84 -4.55 -29.44
CA GLY A 556 16.09 -5.02 -30.78
C GLY A 556 16.18 -3.87 -31.79
N LEU A 557 16.77 -4.14 -32.92
CA LEU A 557 16.93 -3.18 -34.03
C LEU A 557 16.18 -3.67 -35.27
N VAL A 558 15.41 -2.80 -35.88
CA VAL A 558 14.71 -3.09 -37.14
C VAL A 558 14.72 -1.86 -38.07
N SER A 559 14.75 -2.07 -39.37
CA SER A 559 14.46 -0.97 -40.31
C SER A 559 12.96 -0.70 -40.27
N PRO A 560 12.51 0.57 -40.14
CA PRO A 560 11.08 0.88 -39.93
C PRO A 560 10.15 0.29 -40.98
N ASP A 561 10.61 0.21 -42.22
CA ASP A 561 9.89 -0.37 -43.36
C ASP A 561 9.80 -1.91 -43.33
N LYS A 562 10.59 -2.57 -42.47
CA LYS A 562 10.60 -4.01 -42.28
C LYS A 562 9.98 -4.46 -40.94
N ALA A 563 9.55 -3.52 -40.11
CA ALA A 563 8.90 -3.86 -38.84
C ALA A 563 7.61 -4.63 -39.09
N LEU A 564 7.45 -5.76 -38.40
CA LEU A 564 6.22 -6.53 -38.40
C LEU A 564 5.27 -5.99 -37.33
N HIS A 565 3.97 -6.13 -37.59
CA HIS A 565 2.93 -5.63 -36.70
C HIS A 565 1.86 -6.69 -36.47
N LYS A 566 0.94 -6.45 -35.55
CA LYS A 566 -0.26 -7.30 -35.41
C LYS A 566 -1.29 -7.07 -36.53
N TYR A 567 -1.25 -5.93 -37.20
CA TYR A 567 -2.09 -5.61 -38.37
C TYR A 567 -1.40 -6.00 -39.68
N GLY A 568 -2.21 -6.23 -40.72
CA GLY A 568 -1.70 -6.49 -42.07
C GLY A 568 -2.03 -7.89 -42.60
N LEU A 569 -2.80 -8.72 -41.86
CA LEU A 569 -3.37 -9.95 -42.39
C LEU A 569 -4.27 -9.66 -43.60
N GLN A 570 -4.18 -10.51 -44.62
CA GLN A 570 -4.97 -10.38 -45.86
C GLN A 570 -5.94 -11.54 -46.02
N ILE A 571 -7.09 -11.26 -46.62
CA ILE A 571 -8.07 -12.30 -46.93
C ILE A 571 -7.41 -13.36 -47.83
N GLY A 572 -7.50 -14.61 -47.46
CA GLY A 572 -6.87 -15.73 -48.16
C GLY A 572 -5.46 -16.07 -47.67
N ASP A 573 -4.93 -15.38 -46.64
CA ASP A 573 -3.71 -15.81 -45.95
C ASP A 573 -3.96 -17.12 -45.18
N ALA A 574 -2.96 -18.02 -45.21
CA ALA A 574 -2.87 -19.15 -44.32
C ALA A 574 -2.27 -18.67 -42.98
N LEU A 575 -2.87 -19.08 -41.87
CA LEU A 575 -2.36 -18.83 -40.51
C LEU A 575 -1.39 -19.94 -40.11
N ILE A 576 -0.15 -19.56 -39.81
CA ILE A 576 0.91 -20.50 -39.38
C ILE A 576 1.26 -20.26 -37.94
N LEU A 577 1.36 -21.35 -37.16
CA LEU A 577 1.87 -21.38 -35.78
C LEU A 577 3.18 -22.20 -35.75
N THR A 578 4.26 -21.63 -35.20
CA THR A 578 5.60 -22.27 -35.26
C THR A 578 5.87 -23.29 -34.18
N LYS A 579 5.22 -23.20 -33.01
CA LYS A 579 5.45 -24.13 -31.89
C LYS A 579 4.13 -24.66 -31.35
N PRO A 580 4.15 -25.87 -30.71
CA PRO A 580 2.94 -26.47 -30.18
C PRO A 580 2.41 -25.78 -28.91
N LEU A 581 1.12 -25.91 -28.66
CA LEU A 581 0.39 -25.38 -27.51
C LEU A 581 0.35 -26.39 -26.35
N GLY A 582 0.14 -25.90 -25.12
CA GLY A 582 -0.10 -26.75 -23.96
C GLY A 582 0.83 -26.54 -22.78
N THR A 583 1.72 -25.54 -22.81
CA THR A 583 2.68 -25.28 -21.70
C THR A 583 1.95 -24.94 -20.41
N GLY A 584 0.87 -24.12 -20.47
CA GLY A 584 0.13 -23.69 -19.29
C GLY A 584 -0.53 -24.86 -18.54
N THR A 585 -1.26 -25.72 -19.24
CA THR A 585 -1.92 -26.88 -18.63
C THR A 585 -0.90 -27.90 -18.11
N LEU A 586 0.21 -28.14 -18.84
CA LEU A 586 1.24 -29.09 -18.42
C LEU A 586 1.94 -28.65 -17.13
N PHE A 587 2.37 -27.39 -17.00
CA PHE A 587 2.95 -26.90 -15.77
C PHE A 587 1.93 -26.76 -14.64
N ALA A 588 0.65 -26.48 -14.93
CA ALA A 588 -0.41 -26.57 -13.94
C ALA A 588 -0.62 -28.00 -13.41
N ALA A 589 -0.41 -29.00 -14.26
CA ALA A 589 -0.46 -30.40 -13.85
C ALA A 589 0.80 -30.82 -13.08
N ASP A 590 1.96 -30.32 -13.47
CA ASP A 590 3.22 -30.56 -12.77
C ASP A 590 3.18 -30.04 -11.32
N MET A 591 2.72 -28.82 -11.12
CA MET A 591 2.49 -28.24 -9.80
C MET A 591 1.53 -29.04 -8.91
N ARG A 592 0.67 -29.89 -9.52
CA ARG A 592 -0.29 -30.77 -8.85
C ARG A 592 0.17 -32.23 -8.81
N TYR A 593 1.42 -32.53 -9.19
CA TYR A 593 1.99 -33.88 -9.28
C TYR A 593 1.19 -34.82 -10.21
N ARG A 594 0.65 -34.27 -11.31
CA ARG A 594 -0.18 -35.00 -12.29
C ARG A 594 0.44 -35.07 -13.68
N ALA A 595 1.57 -34.41 -13.92
CA ALA A 595 2.29 -34.50 -15.17
C ALA A 595 3.32 -35.65 -15.15
N LYS A 596 3.53 -36.27 -16.33
CA LYS A 596 4.63 -37.20 -16.52
C LYS A 596 5.91 -36.41 -16.83
N GLY A 597 7.05 -36.78 -16.23
CA GLY A 597 8.32 -36.07 -16.44
C GLY A 597 8.68 -35.85 -17.92
N ARG A 598 8.45 -36.86 -18.79
CA ARG A 598 8.67 -36.73 -20.24
C ARG A 598 7.82 -35.65 -20.93
N TRP A 599 6.63 -35.34 -20.38
CA TRP A 599 5.78 -34.28 -20.93
C TRP A 599 6.36 -32.91 -20.60
N ILE A 600 6.86 -32.77 -19.38
CA ILE A 600 7.51 -31.55 -18.90
C ILE A 600 8.82 -31.33 -19.63
N ASP A 601 9.65 -32.38 -19.80
CA ASP A 601 10.88 -32.29 -20.55
C ASP A 601 10.64 -31.84 -22.01
N ASN A 602 9.66 -32.42 -22.70
CA ASN A 602 9.30 -31.99 -24.05
C ASN A 602 8.79 -30.52 -24.10
N ALA A 603 8.02 -30.11 -23.09
CA ALA A 603 7.59 -28.71 -22.97
C ALA A 603 8.79 -27.77 -22.78
N LEU A 604 9.73 -28.10 -21.89
CA LEU A 604 10.97 -27.34 -21.65
C LEU A 604 11.80 -27.21 -22.92
N GLN A 605 11.99 -28.30 -23.68
CA GLN A 605 12.72 -28.26 -24.95
C GLN A 605 12.04 -27.32 -25.96
N THR A 606 10.72 -27.35 -26.04
CA THR A 606 9.96 -26.45 -26.90
C THR A 606 10.10 -24.99 -26.47
N MET A 607 10.10 -24.74 -25.15
CA MET A 607 10.29 -23.39 -24.60
C MET A 607 11.69 -22.84 -24.78
N LEU A 608 12.70 -23.71 -24.83
CA LEU A 608 14.09 -23.35 -25.11
C LEU A 608 14.36 -23.06 -26.58
N GLN A 609 13.52 -23.52 -27.48
CA GLN A 609 13.65 -23.25 -28.91
C GLN A 609 13.45 -21.74 -29.18
N SER A 610 14.47 -21.07 -29.76
CA SER A 610 14.37 -19.67 -30.11
C SER A 610 13.45 -19.42 -31.31
N ASN A 611 12.78 -18.27 -31.34
CA ASN A 611 12.04 -17.80 -32.51
C ASN A 611 12.92 -17.02 -33.51
N GLN A 612 14.21 -16.81 -33.20
CA GLN A 612 15.15 -16.01 -34.00
C GLN A 612 15.26 -16.48 -35.45
N GLN A 613 15.42 -17.79 -35.64
CA GLN A 613 15.68 -18.35 -36.99
C GLN A 613 14.47 -18.21 -37.93
N ALA A 614 13.28 -18.00 -37.40
CA ALA A 614 12.10 -17.73 -38.20
C ALA A 614 12.09 -16.30 -38.79
N VAL A 615 12.74 -15.33 -38.16
CA VAL A 615 12.67 -13.91 -38.57
C VAL A 615 13.12 -13.66 -40.02
N PRO A 616 14.29 -14.17 -40.49
CA PRO A 616 14.69 -14.00 -41.88
C PRO A 616 13.70 -14.61 -42.86
N LEU A 617 13.06 -15.72 -42.48
CA LEU A 617 12.05 -16.41 -43.27
C LEU A 617 10.77 -15.57 -43.36
N LEU A 618 10.30 -14.94 -42.26
CA LEU A 618 9.14 -14.04 -42.29
C LEU A 618 9.34 -12.90 -43.33
N HIS A 619 10.52 -12.30 -43.38
CA HIS A 619 10.85 -11.26 -44.34
C HIS A 619 10.90 -11.79 -45.79
N ARG A 620 11.46 -13.00 -46.00
CA ARG A 620 11.52 -13.66 -47.30
C ARG A 620 10.14 -13.91 -47.90
N TYR A 621 9.24 -14.42 -47.01
CA TYR A 621 7.84 -14.68 -47.42
C TYR A 621 6.94 -13.44 -47.37
N ARG A 622 7.53 -12.26 -47.11
CA ARG A 622 6.83 -10.97 -47.08
C ARG A 622 5.64 -10.97 -46.10
N VAL A 623 5.83 -11.67 -44.97
CA VAL A 623 4.87 -11.65 -43.85
C VAL A 623 4.66 -10.18 -43.45
N ARG A 624 3.39 -9.79 -43.26
CA ARG A 624 3.01 -8.43 -42.87
C ARG A 624 2.53 -8.36 -41.42
N ALA A 625 1.90 -9.42 -40.93
CA ALA A 625 1.36 -9.51 -39.59
C ALA A 625 1.93 -10.71 -38.85
N CYS A 626 2.45 -10.43 -37.65
CA CYS A 626 3.05 -11.42 -36.77
C CYS A 626 2.81 -11.04 -35.31
N THR A 627 2.70 -12.03 -34.44
CA THR A 627 2.73 -11.93 -32.98
C THR A 627 3.36 -13.21 -32.41
N ASP A 628 3.93 -13.16 -31.23
CA ASP A 628 4.22 -14.34 -30.45
C ASP A 628 2.98 -14.78 -29.66
N VAL A 629 2.87 -16.07 -29.34
CA VAL A 629 1.75 -16.63 -28.60
C VAL A 629 2.15 -16.88 -27.15
N THR A 630 1.63 -16.03 -26.25
CA THR A 630 2.02 -16.04 -24.83
C THR A 630 0.81 -16.11 -23.89
N GLY A 631 0.75 -15.26 -22.88
CA GLY A 631 -0.18 -15.34 -21.76
C GLY A 631 -1.67 -15.35 -22.11
N PHE A 632 -2.08 -14.73 -23.22
CA PHE A 632 -3.49 -14.69 -23.64
C PHE A 632 -3.95 -15.93 -24.44
N GLY A 633 -3.04 -16.87 -24.66
CA GLY A 633 -3.30 -18.06 -25.44
C GLY A 633 -3.45 -17.77 -26.94
N LEU A 634 -3.58 -18.82 -27.75
CA LEU A 634 -3.71 -18.68 -29.21
C LEU A 634 -4.88 -17.78 -29.59
N LEU A 635 -6.06 -17.98 -28.99
CA LEU A 635 -7.25 -17.21 -29.35
C LEU A 635 -7.08 -15.72 -29.05
N GLY A 636 -6.47 -15.37 -27.90
CA GLY A 636 -6.28 -13.97 -27.53
C GLY A 636 -5.44 -13.21 -28.55
N HIS A 637 -4.30 -13.77 -28.90
CA HIS A 637 -3.40 -13.16 -29.86
C HIS A 637 -3.99 -13.11 -31.29
N LEU A 638 -4.72 -14.15 -31.69
CA LEU A 638 -5.41 -14.13 -33.00
C LEU A 638 -6.51 -13.08 -33.05
N VAL A 639 -7.30 -12.91 -31.97
CA VAL A 639 -8.35 -11.88 -31.92
C VAL A 639 -7.74 -10.47 -32.01
N GLU A 640 -6.58 -10.24 -31.38
CA GLU A 640 -5.85 -8.97 -31.50
C GLU A 640 -5.44 -8.71 -32.96
N MET A 641 -4.84 -9.71 -33.61
CA MET A 641 -4.43 -9.61 -35.03
C MET A 641 -5.63 -9.40 -35.97
N ALA A 642 -6.70 -10.17 -35.76
CA ALA A 642 -7.92 -10.08 -36.59
C ALA A 642 -8.57 -8.70 -36.51
N LYS A 643 -8.70 -8.16 -35.28
CA LYS A 643 -9.23 -6.82 -35.05
C LYS A 643 -8.33 -5.72 -35.63
N ALA A 644 -7.02 -5.83 -35.41
CA ALA A 644 -6.05 -4.86 -35.95
C ALA A 644 -6.02 -4.84 -37.49
N SER A 645 -6.29 -5.99 -38.11
CA SER A 645 -6.32 -6.14 -39.58
C SER A 645 -7.73 -5.95 -40.18
N GLN A 646 -8.77 -5.80 -39.36
CA GLN A 646 -10.17 -5.70 -39.75
C GLN A 646 -10.65 -6.86 -40.65
N ILE A 647 -10.32 -8.12 -40.22
CA ILE A 647 -10.62 -9.34 -40.94
C ILE A 647 -11.22 -10.38 -39.97
N ASN A 648 -11.70 -11.49 -40.52
CA ASN A 648 -12.06 -12.67 -39.77
C ASN A 648 -11.05 -13.80 -40.00
N ALA A 649 -11.07 -14.79 -39.11
CA ALA A 649 -10.19 -15.94 -39.18
C ALA A 649 -10.95 -17.23 -38.90
N GLU A 650 -10.59 -18.30 -39.58
CA GLU A 650 -11.05 -19.68 -39.29
C GLU A 650 -9.87 -20.49 -38.74
N ILE A 651 -10.10 -21.22 -37.64
CA ILE A 651 -9.11 -22.11 -37.00
C ILE A 651 -9.60 -23.55 -37.09
N THR A 652 -8.74 -24.42 -37.58
CA THR A 652 -8.96 -25.86 -37.64
C THR A 652 -8.37 -26.49 -36.39
N LEU A 653 -9.22 -26.90 -35.42
CA LEU A 653 -8.77 -27.49 -34.15
C LEU A 653 -7.87 -28.70 -34.31
N ASP A 654 -8.22 -29.59 -35.28
CA ASP A 654 -7.45 -30.80 -35.52
C ASP A 654 -6.06 -30.54 -36.11
N ALA A 655 -5.83 -29.35 -36.68
CA ALA A 655 -4.54 -28.93 -37.21
C ALA A 655 -3.62 -28.26 -36.16
N LEU A 656 -4.11 -28.02 -34.95
CA LEU A 656 -3.31 -27.39 -33.90
C LEU A 656 -2.16 -28.32 -33.46
N PRO A 657 -0.91 -27.88 -33.53
CA PRO A 657 0.20 -28.59 -32.91
C PRO A 657 0.06 -28.55 -31.38
N ILE A 658 0.01 -29.69 -30.73
CA ILE A 658 -0.25 -29.81 -29.31
C ILE A 658 0.84 -30.64 -28.65
N LEU A 659 1.40 -30.14 -27.52
CA LEU A 659 2.38 -30.83 -26.71
C LEU A 659 1.86 -32.18 -26.18
N SER A 660 2.74 -33.16 -26.15
CA SER A 660 2.45 -34.47 -25.59
C SER A 660 1.97 -34.35 -24.15
N GLY A 661 0.83 -34.93 -23.82
CA GLY A 661 0.20 -34.89 -22.51
C GLY A 661 -0.74 -33.70 -22.25
N ALA A 662 -0.74 -32.66 -23.10
CA ALA A 662 -1.61 -31.50 -22.87
C ALA A 662 -3.09 -31.83 -23.01
N ARG A 663 -3.45 -32.72 -23.97
CA ARG A 663 -4.81 -33.27 -24.10
C ARG A 663 -5.23 -34.11 -22.88
N ASP A 664 -4.30 -34.90 -22.35
CA ASP A 664 -4.54 -35.72 -21.16
C ASP A 664 -4.78 -34.88 -19.91
N THR A 665 -4.05 -33.77 -19.75
CA THR A 665 -4.23 -32.86 -18.61
C THR A 665 -5.53 -32.07 -18.70
N VAL A 666 -5.89 -31.59 -19.88
CA VAL A 666 -7.19 -30.92 -20.12
C VAL A 666 -8.35 -31.89 -19.88
N ALA A 667 -8.28 -33.14 -20.37
CA ALA A 667 -9.30 -34.17 -20.13
C ALA A 667 -9.49 -34.48 -18.64
N GLN A 668 -8.44 -34.28 -17.79
CA GLN A 668 -8.53 -34.40 -16.34
C GLN A 668 -9.07 -33.11 -15.68
N GLY A 669 -9.46 -32.08 -16.42
CA GLY A 669 -9.93 -30.80 -15.91
C GLY A 669 -8.78 -29.92 -15.30
N ILE A 670 -7.53 -30.20 -15.64
CA ILE A 670 -6.39 -29.43 -15.16
C ILE A 670 -6.11 -28.28 -16.12
N LEU A 671 -6.33 -27.07 -15.65
CA LEU A 671 -6.17 -25.85 -16.42
C LEU A 671 -5.22 -24.90 -15.67
N SER A 672 -4.54 -24.03 -16.42
CA SER A 672 -3.72 -22.94 -15.86
C SER A 672 -4.60 -21.96 -15.08
N SER A 673 -4.01 -21.29 -14.08
CA SER A 673 -4.70 -20.28 -13.26
C SER A 673 -5.16 -19.05 -14.04
N LEU A 674 -4.55 -18.74 -15.17
CA LEU A 674 -4.92 -17.61 -16.04
C LEU A 674 -6.03 -17.97 -17.03
N GLN A 675 -6.20 -19.26 -17.35
CA GLN A 675 -7.15 -19.72 -18.35
C GLN A 675 -8.60 -19.30 -18.09
N PRO A 676 -9.16 -19.28 -16.85
CA PRO A 676 -10.50 -18.76 -16.61
C PRO A 676 -10.71 -17.31 -17.04
N GLN A 677 -9.67 -16.49 -17.01
CA GLN A 677 -9.71 -15.12 -17.51
C GLN A 677 -9.69 -15.10 -19.05
N ASN A 678 -8.83 -15.90 -19.66
CA ASN A 678 -8.75 -16.04 -21.12
C ASN A 678 -10.05 -16.59 -21.72
N LEU A 679 -10.76 -17.44 -21.01
CA LEU A 679 -12.05 -17.99 -21.44
C LEU A 679 -13.12 -16.92 -21.68
N ARG A 680 -12.97 -15.71 -21.18
CA ARG A 680 -13.85 -14.58 -21.49
C ARG A 680 -13.81 -14.20 -22.98
N LEU A 681 -12.73 -14.54 -23.66
CA LEU A 681 -12.54 -14.31 -25.10
C LEU A 681 -13.39 -15.23 -25.98
N LYS A 682 -14.07 -16.25 -25.42
CA LYS A 682 -15.04 -17.08 -26.15
C LYS A 682 -16.10 -16.26 -26.90
N LYS A 683 -16.38 -15.03 -26.45
CA LYS A 683 -17.29 -14.09 -27.11
C LYS A 683 -16.86 -13.73 -28.54
N ALA A 684 -15.59 -13.90 -28.88
CA ALA A 684 -15.05 -13.61 -30.21
C ALA A 684 -15.26 -14.77 -31.19
N ILE A 685 -15.78 -15.95 -30.72
CA ILE A 685 -16.04 -17.15 -31.53
C ILE A 685 -17.49 -17.13 -31.98
N CYS A 686 -17.73 -17.10 -33.31
CA CYS A 686 -19.10 -17.05 -33.87
C CYS A 686 -19.89 -18.35 -33.68
N ASN A 687 -19.24 -19.51 -33.69
CA ASN A 687 -19.85 -20.83 -33.50
C ASN A 687 -19.46 -21.48 -32.18
N ASN A 688 -19.38 -20.68 -31.10
CA ASN A 688 -18.91 -21.13 -29.79
C ASN A 688 -19.67 -22.33 -29.22
N ASP A 689 -21.01 -22.44 -29.43
CA ASP A 689 -21.85 -23.50 -28.89
C ASP A 689 -21.53 -24.90 -29.49
N GLU A 690 -20.96 -24.92 -30.69
CA GLU A 690 -20.45 -26.11 -31.34
C GLU A 690 -19.00 -26.39 -30.95
N ALA A 691 -18.15 -25.33 -30.96
CA ALA A 691 -16.74 -25.43 -30.69
C ALA A 691 -16.43 -25.93 -29.28
N VAL A 692 -17.20 -25.50 -28.27
CA VAL A 692 -17.03 -25.89 -26.86
C VAL A 692 -17.15 -27.42 -26.63
N LYS A 693 -17.79 -28.15 -27.53
CA LYS A 693 -17.96 -29.62 -27.45
C LYS A 693 -16.68 -30.35 -27.88
N ARG A 694 -15.73 -29.65 -28.51
CA ARG A 694 -14.49 -30.27 -29.01
C ARG A 694 -13.48 -30.44 -27.86
N PRO A 695 -12.81 -31.61 -27.76
CA PRO A 695 -11.85 -31.89 -26.68
C PRO A 695 -10.70 -30.87 -26.58
N ASP A 696 -10.21 -30.37 -27.70
CA ASP A 696 -9.08 -29.46 -27.81
C ASP A 696 -9.47 -27.98 -27.61
N TYR A 697 -10.79 -27.69 -27.52
CA TYR A 697 -11.28 -26.33 -27.34
C TYR A 697 -10.62 -25.56 -26.19
N PRO A 698 -10.37 -26.13 -24.98
CA PRO A 698 -9.73 -25.42 -23.89
C PRO A 698 -8.28 -24.98 -24.20
N LEU A 699 -7.58 -25.65 -25.12
CA LEU A 699 -6.20 -25.34 -25.49
C LEU A 699 -6.07 -24.04 -26.30
N LEU A 700 -7.17 -23.55 -26.91
CA LEU A 700 -7.20 -22.21 -27.52
C LEU A 700 -6.92 -21.09 -26.53
N PHE A 701 -7.28 -21.28 -25.27
CA PHE A 701 -7.18 -20.30 -24.17
C PHE A 701 -6.00 -20.57 -23.24
N ASP A 702 -5.24 -21.65 -23.48
CA ASP A 702 -4.14 -22.04 -22.62
C ASP A 702 -2.99 -21.04 -22.74
N PRO A 703 -2.56 -20.38 -21.65
CA PRO A 703 -1.43 -19.45 -21.71
C PRO A 703 -0.14 -20.20 -22.03
N GLN A 704 0.67 -19.62 -22.90
CA GLN A 704 1.96 -20.19 -23.27
C GLN A 704 3.10 -19.40 -22.63
N THR A 705 4.18 -20.07 -22.26
CA THR A 705 5.44 -19.46 -21.88
C THR A 705 6.47 -19.78 -22.97
N ALA A 706 7.16 -18.78 -23.50
CA ALA A 706 8.06 -18.87 -24.63
C ALA A 706 7.46 -19.62 -25.85
N GLY A 707 6.24 -19.23 -26.18
CA GLY A 707 5.47 -19.84 -27.27
C GLY A 707 6.02 -19.53 -28.66
N GLY A 708 5.34 -20.05 -29.69
CA GLY A 708 5.70 -19.84 -31.07
C GLY A 708 5.21 -18.51 -31.64
N LEU A 709 5.64 -18.20 -32.85
CA LEU A 709 5.10 -17.10 -33.65
C LEU A 709 3.82 -17.55 -34.35
N LEU A 710 2.85 -16.64 -34.37
CA LEU A 710 1.62 -16.71 -35.17
C LEU A 710 1.67 -15.64 -36.23
N PHE A 711 1.54 -16.02 -37.50
CA PHE A 711 1.58 -15.07 -38.59
C PHE A 711 0.76 -15.53 -39.81
N GLY A 712 0.45 -14.59 -40.70
CA GLY A 712 -0.24 -14.86 -41.96
C GLY A 712 0.74 -14.90 -43.16
N VAL A 713 0.57 -15.86 -44.04
CA VAL A 713 1.29 -15.96 -45.32
C VAL A 713 0.34 -16.33 -46.44
N SER A 714 0.61 -15.86 -47.65
CA SER A 714 -0.20 -16.23 -48.81
C SER A 714 -0.40 -17.75 -48.92
N GLN A 715 -1.64 -18.21 -49.14
CA GLN A 715 -1.99 -19.61 -49.23
C GLN A 715 -1.11 -20.43 -50.19
N ILE A 716 -0.70 -19.80 -51.32
CA ILE A 716 0.17 -20.41 -52.30
C ILE A 716 1.56 -20.74 -51.76
N GLN A 717 2.04 -19.91 -50.85
CA GLN A 717 3.39 -19.99 -50.29
C GLN A 717 3.42 -20.81 -48.99
N ALA A 718 2.28 -21.15 -48.40
CA ALA A 718 2.18 -21.77 -47.07
C ALA A 718 2.95 -23.08 -46.97
N SER A 719 2.83 -23.98 -47.97
CA SER A 719 3.52 -25.28 -47.95
C SER A 719 5.02 -25.14 -48.02
N GLY A 720 5.56 -24.19 -48.82
CA GLY A 720 6.98 -23.90 -48.91
C GLY A 720 7.50 -23.27 -47.59
N CYS A 721 6.74 -22.38 -47.00
CA CYS A 721 7.09 -21.77 -45.71
C CYS A 721 7.16 -22.81 -44.57
N ILE A 722 6.22 -23.75 -44.50
CA ILE A 722 6.24 -24.85 -43.53
C ILE A 722 7.45 -25.76 -43.73
N ALA A 723 7.78 -26.12 -44.99
CA ALA A 723 8.93 -26.98 -45.28
C ALA A 723 10.24 -26.31 -44.80
N GLU A 724 10.44 -25.02 -45.09
CA GLU A 724 11.60 -24.27 -44.63
C GLU A 724 11.62 -24.10 -43.10
N LEU A 725 10.47 -23.92 -42.43
CA LEU A 725 10.39 -23.92 -40.97
C LEU A 725 10.82 -25.28 -40.36
N HIS A 726 10.40 -26.38 -40.96
CA HIS A 726 10.81 -27.71 -40.52
C HIS A 726 12.34 -27.89 -40.69
N ASP A 727 12.90 -27.43 -41.80
CA ASP A 727 14.36 -27.49 -42.04
C ASP A 727 15.15 -26.63 -41.03
N LEU A 728 14.54 -25.52 -40.54
CA LEU A 728 15.12 -24.69 -39.46
C LEU A 728 14.90 -25.28 -38.05
N GLY A 729 14.27 -26.45 -37.96
CA GLY A 729 14.05 -27.17 -36.68
C GLY A 729 12.67 -26.94 -36.02
N TYR A 730 11.78 -26.13 -36.62
CA TYR A 730 10.42 -25.95 -36.09
C TYR A 730 9.52 -27.11 -36.54
N GLN A 731 9.84 -28.31 -36.10
CA GLN A 731 9.19 -29.58 -36.54
C GLN A 731 7.66 -29.64 -36.29
N HIS A 732 7.15 -28.78 -35.42
CA HIS A 732 5.74 -28.68 -35.08
C HIS A 732 5.05 -27.51 -35.77
N ALA A 733 5.75 -26.77 -36.62
CA ALA A 733 5.11 -25.68 -37.38
C ALA A 733 3.98 -26.22 -38.26
N ALA A 734 2.84 -25.57 -38.19
CA ALA A 734 1.65 -26.03 -38.91
C ALA A 734 0.77 -24.89 -39.42
N VAL A 735 0.11 -25.10 -40.55
CA VAL A 735 -1.01 -24.25 -40.96
C VAL A 735 -2.20 -24.61 -40.06
N ILE A 736 -2.66 -23.67 -39.24
CA ILE A 736 -3.71 -23.88 -38.25
C ILE A 736 -5.06 -23.28 -38.67
N GLY A 737 -5.11 -22.56 -39.79
CA GLY A 737 -6.31 -21.88 -40.23
C GLY A 737 -6.10 -20.97 -41.41
N ALA A 738 -7.07 -20.13 -41.69
CA ALA A 738 -7.05 -19.17 -42.79
C ALA A 738 -7.72 -17.85 -42.39
N VAL A 739 -7.32 -16.80 -43.08
CA VAL A 739 -7.93 -15.46 -42.97
C VAL A 739 -9.09 -15.34 -43.95
N THR A 740 -10.24 -14.90 -43.44
CA THR A 740 -11.47 -14.77 -44.20
C THR A 740 -11.99 -13.33 -44.23
N ALA A 741 -12.92 -13.05 -45.13
CA ALA A 741 -13.56 -11.73 -45.23
C ALA A 741 -14.32 -11.41 -43.91
N PRO A 742 -14.36 -10.14 -43.51
CA PRO A 742 -15.14 -9.73 -42.36
C PRO A 742 -16.62 -10.03 -42.56
N ASN A 743 -17.27 -10.50 -41.51
CA ASN A 743 -18.71 -10.67 -41.46
C ASN A 743 -19.37 -9.47 -40.75
N GLU A 744 -20.69 -9.39 -40.78
CA GLU A 744 -21.47 -8.33 -40.13
C GLU A 744 -21.47 -8.43 -38.60
N THR A 745 -20.85 -9.46 -38.02
CA THR A 745 -20.85 -9.73 -36.57
C THR A 745 -19.51 -9.29 -35.95
N GLU A 746 -19.53 -8.88 -34.67
CA GLU A 746 -18.31 -8.55 -33.91
C GLU A 746 -17.49 -9.78 -33.48
N THR A 747 -17.77 -10.95 -34.07
CA THR A 747 -17.14 -12.24 -33.70
C THR A 747 -16.16 -12.67 -34.80
N PRO A 748 -14.89 -12.25 -34.72
CA PRO A 748 -13.95 -12.41 -35.83
C PRO A 748 -13.40 -13.82 -36.01
N VAL A 749 -13.70 -14.79 -35.14
CA VAL A 749 -13.10 -16.12 -35.21
C VAL A 749 -14.19 -17.21 -35.35
N LYS A 750 -13.96 -18.14 -36.27
CA LYS A 750 -14.73 -19.35 -36.42
C LYS A 750 -13.85 -20.58 -36.18
N ILE A 751 -14.37 -21.57 -35.47
CA ILE A 751 -13.67 -22.84 -35.14
C ILE A 751 -14.21 -23.94 -36.00
N LEU A 752 -13.31 -24.64 -36.75
CA LEU A 752 -13.59 -25.74 -37.63
C LEU A 752 -13.20 -27.07 -37.02
#